data_86e7314b8dd37b860dfca6dd2c2c208b
#
_entry.id   86e7314b8dd37b860dfca6dd2c2c208b
#
_cell.length_a   1.000
_cell.length_b   1.000
_cell.length_c   1.000
_cell.angle_alpha   90.00
_cell.angle_beta   90.00
_cell.angle_gamma   90.00
#
_symmetry.space_group_name_H-M   'P 1'
#
loop_
_entity.id
_entity.type
_entity.pdbx_description
1 polymer ?
#
loop_
_entity_poly.entity_id
_entity_poly.type
_entity_poly.pdbx_seq_one_letter_code
_entity_poly.pdbx_strand_id
1 'polypeptide(L)'
;MSQTHSPSLRELEHHNAFIERHIGPNDAEITQMLRVIGYDSLEAMTDAIVPGQIKSQQPLALPESITEEEALAKIGSIARKNKVFKNFIGQGYYGTLTPNVILRNILENPAWYTAYTPYQAEISQGRMEALINFQTMVADLTGMDISNASLLDEATAAGEAMTLAKRSAKSKSNVFFVANDVHPQTLEVLHTRADGIGIEVRVGEPAEASSVDSFGVLLQYPNTYGQINDYRAVADAVHARGGIVAVATDLLALTLIASPGSWGADIVVGNSQRFGVPFGFGGPHAAYLACRDAYKRSMPGRLIGVSVDAEGKPAYRLTLQTREQHIRREKATSNICTAQVLLAVMASMYAVYHGPDGLKRIARRTHRFAAILAAALRRAGMTVGTDFFDTLHITNVDADAIHAKAVSQGINLRQIHGQSVGISLDETTTRADVLALARLFGAEIVDIDEADANTPDELPAALLRKEAFLQHPVFNTHHSEHELLRYMRSLADKDLAMDRTMIPLGSCTMKLNATAEMIPVTWPEFGGIHPLAPADQTQGYKQLIEELEAMLVECTGYDAVSLQPNSGAQGEYAGLLAIRAYHRSRGEDQRDICLIPESAHGTNPASAQMCGMTVVVTKCDANGNVDIDDIRAKAEKYSDRLAALMITYPSTHGVFEEDVVRICEIVHQHGGQVYTDGANMNALVSVAKPGKWGSDVSHLNLHKTFCIPHGGGGPGVGPCAVKSHLAPFLPRELGGEGKVGMVSAASFGSASILPISWMYITLMGREGLRKATQVALLNANYIAKRLASHYETLYTGRNGLVAHECILDLRPLKDSTGISAEDVAKRLIDFGFHAPTLSFPVPGTLMVEPTESESQHELDRFVDAMIQIRDEIRAIEDGRLDREDNPLKNAPHTATMVTGTEWAHAYPRELAAFPLPSLKLQKYWSPVARVDNVYGDKNVMCACIPVDAYKEEVEV
;
A
#
# COMPACT_ATOMS: atom_id res chain seq x y z
N MET A 1 12.18 -25.58 52.50
CA MET A 1 12.53 -26.34 51.29
C MET A 1 11.36 -26.12 50.33
N SER A 2 11.52 -25.22 49.36
CA SER A 2 10.53 -25.08 48.27
C SER A 2 10.58 -26.36 47.43
N GLN A 3 9.51 -27.05 47.34
CA GLN A 3 9.38 -28.11 46.36
C GLN A 3 9.58 -27.46 44.99
N THR A 4 10.70 -27.74 44.35
CA THR A 4 10.89 -27.41 42.94
C THR A 4 9.90 -28.25 42.16
N HIS A 5 8.80 -27.66 41.76
CA HIS A 5 7.82 -28.28 40.90
C HIS A 5 8.56 -28.61 39.57
N SER A 6 8.71 -29.88 39.25
CA SER A 6 9.21 -30.31 37.97
C SER A 6 8.15 -29.95 36.92
N PRO A 7 8.51 -29.18 35.86
CA PRO A 7 7.50 -28.79 34.87
C PRO A 7 6.90 -30.04 34.17
N SER A 8 5.61 -29.99 33.93
CA SER A 8 4.92 -31.04 33.17
C SER A 8 5.42 -31.11 31.73
N LEU A 9 5.17 -32.26 31.06
CA LEU A 9 5.54 -32.39 29.64
C LEU A 9 4.90 -31.28 28.78
N ARG A 10 3.62 -30.96 29.02
CA ARG A 10 2.91 -29.87 28.34
C ARG A 10 3.56 -28.51 28.52
N GLU A 11 4.05 -28.21 29.71
CA GLU A 11 4.81 -26.97 29.96
C GLU A 11 6.16 -26.97 29.24
N LEU A 12 6.82 -28.13 29.13
CA LEU A 12 8.09 -28.28 28.40
C LEU A 12 7.92 -28.24 26.89
N GLU A 13 6.80 -28.70 26.36
CA GLU A 13 6.44 -28.59 24.93
C GLU A 13 6.24 -27.14 24.47
N HIS A 14 5.83 -26.25 25.39
CA HIS A 14 5.77 -24.79 25.21
C HIS A 14 5.09 -24.35 23.90
N HIS A 15 3.91 -24.92 23.60
CA HIS A 15 3.16 -24.61 22.39
C HIS A 15 2.79 -23.12 22.21
N ASN A 16 2.79 -22.35 23.29
CA ASN A 16 2.55 -20.91 23.32
C ASN A 16 3.82 -20.04 23.26
N ALA A 17 4.98 -20.62 22.93
CA ALA A 17 6.26 -19.91 22.87
C ALA A 17 6.26 -18.66 21.97
N PHE A 18 5.48 -18.69 20.89
CA PHE A 18 5.40 -17.57 19.97
C PHE A 18 4.75 -16.33 20.64
N ILE A 19 3.78 -16.52 21.53
CA ILE A 19 3.15 -15.40 22.24
C ILE A 19 4.20 -14.58 23.00
N GLU A 20 5.12 -15.26 23.68
CA GLU A 20 6.21 -14.60 24.42
C GLU A 20 7.28 -13.95 23.51
N ARG A 21 7.42 -14.42 22.27
CA ARG A 21 8.31 -13.82 21.28
C ARG A 21 7.71 -12.62 20.58
N HIS A 22 6.38 -12.60 20.43
CA HIS A 22 5.67 -11.49 19.81
C HIS A 22 5.42 -10.34 20.80
N ILE A 23 4.98 -10.65 22.02
CA ILE A 23 4.73 -9.66 23.09
C ILE A 23 6.08 -9.13 23.60
N GLY A 24 6.28 -7.81 23.49
CA GLY A 24 7.54 -7.17 23.89
C GLY A 24 7.83 -7.25 25.38
N PRO A 25 6.95 -6.77 26.27
CA PRO A 25 7.16 -6.89 27.73
C PRO A 25 6.89 -8.30 28.22
N ASN A 26 7.79 -8.85 29.05
CA ASN A 26 7.54 -10.09 29.78
C ASN A 26 6.59 -9.89 30.98
N ASP A 27 6.15 -10.97 31.62
CA ASP A 27 5.15 -10.90 32.71
C ASP A 27 5.62 -10.08 33.93
N ALA A 28 6.92 -10.07 34.25
CA ALA A 28 7.46 -9.25 35.32
C ALA A 28 7.44 -7.75 34.95
N GLU A 29 7.80 -7.43 33.73
CA GLU A 29 7.72 -6.07 33.17
C GLU A 29 6.27 -5.59 33.08
N ILE A 30 5.34 -6.42 32.59
CA ILE A 30 3.89 -6.14 32.56
C ILE A 30 3.41 -5.79 33.99
N THR A 31 3.82 -6.59 34.98
CA THR A 31 3.44 -6.32 36.41
C THR A 31 4.02 -4.98 36.87
N GLN A 32 5.25 -4.63 36.50
CA GLN A 32 5.87 -3.36 36.84
C GLN A 32 5.12 -2.19 36.16
N MET A 33 4.82 -2.31 34.90
CA MET A 33 4.12 -1.29 34.10
C MET A 33 2.71 -1.05 34.64
N LEU A 34 1.98 -2.11 34.98
CA LEU A 34 0.66 -2.04 35.63
C LEU A 34 0.69 -1.25 36.95
N ARG A 35 1.72 -1.47 37.79
CA ARG A 35 1.90 -0.69 39.03
C ARG A 35 2.10 0.81 38.76
N VAL A 36 2.81 1.18 37.72
CA VAL A 36 3.00 2.58 37.32
C VAL A 36 1.67 3.23 36.97
N ILE A 37 0.77 2.48 36.30
CA ILE A 37 -0.56 2.95 35.90
C ILE A 37 -1.53 2.91 37.11
N GLY A 38 -1.33 2.00 38.05
CA GLY A 38 -2.15 1.84 39.26
C GLY A 38 -3.17 0.69 39.18
N TYR A 39 -2.86 -0.39 38.47
CA TYR A 39 -3.70 -1.58 38.35
C TYR A 39 -2.96 -2.85 38.75
N ASP A 40 -3.70 -3.87 39.19
CA ASP A 40 -3.14 -5.13 39.65
C ASP A 40 -3.05 -6.20 38.57
N SER A 41 -3.80 -6.04 37.46
CA SER A 41 -3.81 -7.00 36.37
C SER A 41 -4.21 -6.36 35.03
N LEU A 42 -3.84 -7.01 33.91
CA LEU A 42 -4.26 -6.62 32.57
C LEU A 42 -5.78 -6.61 32.44
N GLU A 43 -6.46 -7.58 33.07
CA GLU A 43 -7.92 -7.67 33.05
C GLU A 43 -8.58 -6.48 33.74
N ALA A 44 -8.13 -6.15 34.97
CA ALA A 44 -8.66 -5.01 35.72
C ALA A 44 -8.44 -3.67 34.98
N MET A 45 -7.28 -3.51 34.36
CA MET A 45 -7.01 -2.34 33.52
C MET A 45 -7.91 -2.30 32.28
N THR A 46 -8.05 -3.44 31.56
CA THR A 46 -8.91 -3.54 30.39
C THR A 46 -10.38 -3.21 30.74
N ASP A 47 -10.85 -3.70 31.86
CA ASP A 47 -12.20 -3.42 32.34
C ASP A 47 -12.42 -1.94 32.69
N ALA A 48 -11.37 -1.26 33.11
CA ALA A 48 -11.40 0.17 33.39
C ALA A 48 -11.40 1.03 32.13
N ILE A 49 -10.86 0.52 31.01
CA ILE A 49 -10.72 1.23 29.72
C ILE A 49 -11.94 0.99 28.83
N VAL A 50 -12.32 -0.28 28.62
CA VAL A 50 -13.31 -0.67 27.61
C VAL A 50 -14.74 -0.48 28.16
N PRO A 51 -15.64 0.23 27.45
CA PRO A 51 -17.03 0.39 27.87
C PRO A 51 -17.75 -0.96 28.02
N GLY A 52 -18.44 -1.17 29.16
CA GLY A 52 -19.06 -2.45 29.48
C GLY A 52 -20.10 -2.95 28.48
N GLN A 53 -20.78 -2.03 27.80
CA GLN A 53 -21.83 -2.34 26.81
C GLN A 53 -21.28 -2.96 25.48
N ILE A 54 -20.01 -2.76 25.16
CA ILE A 54 -19.37 -3.33 23.96
C ILE A 54 -18.40 -4.46 24.28
N LYS A 55 -18.08 -4.65 25.58
CA LYS A 55 -17.08 -5.65 26.01
C LYS A 55 -17.54 -7.06 25.67
N SER A 56 -16.68 -7.82 24.99
CA SER A 56 -16.92 -9.24 24.70
C SER A 56 -16.92 -10.07 25.97
N GLN A 57 -17.98 -10.90 26.14
CA GLN A 57 -18.14 -11.77 27.31
C GLN A 57 -17.53 -13.17 27.08
N GLN A 58 -17.29 -13.54 25.84
CA GLN A 58 -16.79 -14.85 25.48
C GLN A 58 -15.40 -14.72 24.84
N PRO A 59 -14.50 -15.67 25.08
CA PRO A 59 -13.24 -15.75 24.35
C PRO A 59 -13.49 -15.95 22.85
N LEU A 60 -12.49 -15.67 22.02
CA LEU A 60 -12.56 -15.97 20.59
C LEU A 60 -12.73 -17.47 20.36
N ALA A 61 -13.61 -17.86 19.45
CA ALA A 61 -13.80 -19.23 19.02
C ALA A 61 -12.70 -19.67 18.02
N LEU A 62 -11.44 -19.33 18.35
CA LEU A 62 -10.24 -19.71 17.61
C LEU A 62 -9.47 -20.81 18.36
N PRO A 63 -8.66 -21.59 17.67
CA PRO A 63 -7.77 -22.58 18.29
C PRO A 63 -6.81 -21.93 19.30
N GLU A 64 -6.18 -22.75 20.12
CA GLU A 64 -5.02 -22.38 20.92
C GLU A 64 -3.81 -22.10 20.02
N SER A 65 -2.81 -21.39 20.55
CA SER A 65 -1.54 -21.16 19.86
C SER A 65 -0.81 -22.47 19.57
N ILE A 66 -0.02 -22.49 18.50
CA ILE A 66 0.84 -23.60 18.15
C ILE A 66 2.26 -23.09 17.91
N THR A 67 3.22 -24.00 17.86
CA THR A 67 4.63 -23.64 17.59
C THR A 67 4.83 -23.13 16.16
N GLU A 68 5.92 -22.40 15.92
CA GLU A 68 6.30 -21.94 14.58
C GLU A 68 6.47 -23.10 13.59
N GLU A 69 7.05 -24.22 14.07
CA GLU A 69 7.22 -25.41 13.24
C GLU A 69 5.88 -26.04 12.84
N GLU A 70 4.94 -26.18 13.78
CA GLU A 70 3.58 -26.68 13.51
C GLU A 70 2.82 -25.75 12.55
N ALA A 71 2.92 -24.45 12.74
CA ALA A 71 2.27 -23.46 11.87
C ALA A 71 2.84 -23.50 10.44
N LEU A 72 4.16 -23.56 10.28
CA LEU A 72 4.81 -23.71 8.98
C LEU A 72 4.46 -25.05 8.31
N ALA A 73 4.39 -26.16 9.07
CA ALA A 73 3.96 -27.44 8.55
C ALA A 73 2.50 -27.39 8.07
N LYS A 74 1.62 -26.74 8.84
CA LYS A 74 0.19 -26.59 8.53
C LYS A 74 -0.01 -25.76 7.27
N ILE A 75 0.58 -24.55 7.19
CA ILE A 75 0.46 -23.72 5.98
C ILE A 75 1.14 -24.37 4.78
N GLY A 76 2.24 -25.09 4.97
CA GLY A 76 2.88 -25.89 3.93
C GLY A 76 1.97 -26.99 3.39
N SER A 77 1.12 -27.60 4.24
CA SER A 77 0.12 -28.56 3.81
C SER A 77 -0.98 -27.93 2.96
N ILE A 78 -1.36 -26.69 3.26
CA ILE A 78 -2.28 -25.87 2.47
C ILE A 78 -1.63 -25.50 1.13
N ALA A 79 -0.43 -24.97 1.16
CA ALA A 79 0.35 -24.57 -0.03
C ALA A 79 0.45 -25.71 -1.06
N ARG A 80 0.81 -26.92 -0.62
CA ARG A 80 0.92 -28.10 -1.48
C ARG A 80 -0.38 -28.56 -2.17
N LYS A 81 -1.54 -28.00 -1.83
CA LYS A 81 -2.79 -28.20 -2.58
C LYS A 81 -2.85 -27.36 -3.86
N ASN A 82 -2.04 -26.32 -3.95
CA ASN A 82 -1.86 -25.57 -5.18
C ASN A 82 -0.97 -26.35 -6.16
N LYS A 83 -1.27 -26.23 -7.45
CA LYS A 83 -0.49 -26.84 -8.53
C LYS A 83 0.20 -25.72 -9.32
N VAL A 84 1.52 -25.65 -9.18
CA VAL A 84 2.33 -24.66 -9.91
C VAL A 84 2.55 -25.17 -11.33
N PHE A 85 1.71 -24.73 -12.25
CA PHE A 85 1.81 -25.06 -13.68
C PHE A 85 2.57 -23.96 -14.43
N LYS A 86 3.14 -24.31 -15.57
CA LYS A 86 3.72 -23.33 -16.49
C LYS A 86 2.59 -22.45 -17.06
N ASN A 87 2.69 -21.13 -16.89
CA ASN A 87 1.61 -20.23 -17.28
C ASN A 87 1.96 -19.42 -18.53
N PHE A 88 1.09 -19.48 -19.53
CA PHE A 88 1.11 -18.65 -20.73
C PHE A 88 -0.22 -17.92 -20.92
N ILE A 89 -0.89 -17.61 -19.82
CA ILE A 89 -2.19 -16.91 -19.82
C ILE A 89 -2.00 -15.43 -20.18
N GLY A 90 -0.99 -14.78 -19.61
CA GLY A 90 -0.77 -13.35 -19.79
C GLY A 90 -1.88 -12.48 -19.19
N GLN A 91 -2.54 -11.68 -20.01
CA GLN A 91 -3.65 -10.81 -19.59
C GLN A 91 -3.24 -9.86 -18.44
N GLY A 92 -2.06 -9.22 -18.60
CA GLY A 92 -1.52 -8.27 -17.62
C GLY A 92 -0.64 -8.88 -16.52
N TYR A 93 -0.48 -10.21 -16.51
CA TYR A 93 0.38 -10.94 -15.55
C TYR A 93 1.32 -11.89 -16.29
N TYR A 94 2.62 -11.75 -16.05
CA TYR A 94 3.65 -12.47 -16.80
C TYR A 94 4.68 -13.07 -15.85
N GLY A 95 5.21 -14.24 -16.19
CA GLY A 95 6.32 -14.84 -15.45
C GLY A 95 7.57 -13.96 -15.54
N THR A 96 8.29 -13.84 -14.44
CA THR A 96 9.53 -13.08 -14.35
C THR A 96 10.52 -13.78 -13.44
N LEU A 97 11.79 -13.49 -13.62
CA LEU A 97 12.86 -14.03 -12.79
C LEU A 97 13.33 -12.95 -11.81
N THR A 98 12.86 -13.05 -10.57
CA THR A 98 13.34 -12.15 -9.51
C THR A 98 14.83 -12.41 -9.26
N PRO A 99 15.74 -11.45 -9.47
CA PRO A 99 17.14 -11.66 -9.11
C PRO A 99 17.29 -11.99 -7.61
N ASN A 100 18.04 -13.04 -7.29
CA ASN A 100 18.16 -13.52 -5.91
C ASN A 100 18.71 -12.46 -4.95
N VAL A 101 19.56 -11.56 -5.46
CA VAL A 101 20.10 -10.44 -4.69
C VAL A 101 18.99 -9.44 -4.32
N ILE A 102 17.99 -9.23 -5.16
CA ILE A 102 16.81 -8.38 -4.88
C ILE A 102 15.86 -9.11 -3.94
N LEU A 103 15.57 -10.38 -4.20
CA LEU A 103 14.71 -11.20 -3.35
C LEU A 103 15.15 -11.14 -1.88
N ARG A 104 16.41 -11.50 -1.61
CA ARG A 104 16.95 -11.55 -0.24
C ARG A 104 17.18 -10.18 0.39
N ASN A 105 17.54 -9.16 -0.38
CA ASN A 105 17.98 -7.88 0.18
C ASN A 105 16.91 -6.77 0.07
N ILE A 106 15.76 -7.03 -0.52
CA ILE A 106 14.59 -6.15 -0.51
C ILE A 106 13.39 -6.89 0.09
N LEU A 107 12.86 -7.92 -0.59
CA LEU A 107 11.61 -8.57 -0.18
C LEU A 107 11.73 -9.30 1.17
N GLU A 108 12.85 -9.94 1.43
CA GLU A 108 13.14 -10.67 2.68
C GLU A 108 13.93 -9.85 3.70
N ASN A 109 14.19 -8.56 3.45
CA ASN A 109 15.00 -7.72 4.31
C ASN A 109 14.14 -6.76 5.15
N PRO A 110 14.15 -6.89 6.50
CA PRO A 110 13.34 -6.05 7.39
C PRO A 110 13.68 -4.56 7.30
N ALA A 111 14.88 -4.16 6.92
CA ALA A 111 15.22 -2.75 6.68
C ALA A 111 14.33 -2.10 5.58
N TRP A 112 13.79 -2.90 4.67
CA TRP A 112 12.90 -2.45 3.61
C TRP A 112 11.42 -2.70 3.91
N TYR A 113 11.06 -3.94 4.32
CA TYR A 113 9.66 -4.28 4.48
C TYR A 113 9.04 -3.77 5.80
N THR A 114 9.85 -3.41 6.82
CA THR A 114 9.33 -2.83 8.08
C THR A 114 9.34 -1.30 8.11
N ALA A 115 9.79 -0.65 7.05
CA ALA A 115 9.76 0.81 6.95
C ALA A 115 8.33 1.33 6.80
N TYR A 116 8.11 2.59 7.20
CA TYR A 116 6.84 3.28 6.98
C TYR A 116 6.88 4.20 5.74
N THR A 117 5.72 4.73 5.36
CA THR A 117 5.60 5.75 4.32
C THR A 117 6.54 6.92 4.61
N PRO A 118 7.29 7.43 3.60
CA PRO A 118 8.34 8.41 3.80
C PRO A 118 7.84 9.84 4.05
N TYR A 119 6.94 10.04 5.01
CA TYR A 119 6.47 11.38 5.39
C TYR A 119 7.55 12.24 6.05
N GLN A 120 8.48 11.61 6.76
CA GLN A 120 9.63 12.29 7.35
C GLN A 120 10.84 12.10 6.44
N ALA A 121 11.15 13.14 5.68
CA ALA A 121 12.12 13.09 4.60
C ALA A 121 13.53 12.70 5.09
N GLU A 122 13.97 13.27 6.21
CA GLU A 122 15.33 13.13 6.72
C GLU A 122 15.71 11.70 7.09
N ILE A 123 14.75 10.85 7.44
CA ILE A 123 14.96 9.44 7.79
C ILE A 123 14.53 8.47 6.69
N SER A 124 14.29 8.97 5.49
CA SER A 124 13.69 8.21 4.38
C SER A 124 14.42 8.44 3.06
N GLN A 125 15.63 8.95 3.10
CA GLN A 125 16.36 9.36 1.89
C GLN A 125 16.69 8.16 0.97
N GLY A 126 16.93 6.99 1.54
CA GLY A 126 17.20 5.78 0.77
C GLY A 126 15.96 5.24 0.06
N ARG A 127 14.81 5.16 0.77
CA ARG A 127 13.52 4.76 0.14
C ARG A 127 13.12 5.75 -0.95
N MET A 128 13.28 7.03 -0.69
CA MET A 128 12.94 8.07 -1.66
C MET A 128 13.84 8.03 -2.89
N GLU A 129 15.12 7.71 -2.74
CA GLU A 129 16.03 7.49 -3.87
C GLU A 129 15.58 6.29 -4.72
N ALA A 130 15.22 5.17 -4.09
CA ALA A 130 14.68 4.02 -4.80
C ALA A 130 13.36 4.33 -5.53
N LEU A 131 12.50 5.16 -4.94
CA LEU A 131 11.23 5.57 -5.54
C LEU A 131 11.41 6.59 -6.67
N ILE A 132 12.38 7.49 -6.58
CA ILE A 132 12.67 8.39 -7.71
C ILE A 132 13.29 7.62 -8.89
N ASN A 133 14.05 6.54 -8.61
CA ASN A 133 14.50 5.62 -9.66
C ASN A 133 13.30 4.96 -10.34
N PHE A 134 12.28 4.53 -9.57
CA PHE A 134 11.03 4.00 -10.13
C PHE A 134 10.31 5.04 -11.00
N GLN A 135 10.15 6.26 -10.52
CA GLN A 135 9.50 7.35 -11.27
C GLN A 135 10.25 7.65 -12.58
N THR A 136 11.58 7.71 -12.52
CA THR A 136 12.43 7.94 -13.68
C THR A 136 12.31 6.80 -14.70
N MET A 137 12.35 5.56 -14.22
CA MET A 137 12.17 4.36 -15.06
C MET A 137 10.85 4.41 -15.82
N VAL A 138 9.76 4.68 -15.12
CA VAL A 138 8.43 4.72 -15.75
C VAL A 138 8.32 5.90 -16.72
N ALA A 139 8.76 7.09 -16.33
CA ALA A 139 8.71 8.28 -17.18
C ALA A 139 9.52 8.07 -18.48
N ASP A 140 10.74 7.54 -18.39
CA ASP A 140 11.60 7.27 -19.54
C ASP A 140 10.99 6.24 -20.48
N LEU A 141 10.49 5.12 -19.94
CA LEU A 141 9.92 4.05 -20.75
C LEU A 141 8.64 4.51 -21.46
N THR A 142 7.78 5.24 -20.76
CA THR A 142 6.49 5.70 -21.27
C THR A 142 6.59 6.96 -22.14
N GLY A 143 7.70 7.69 -22.08
CA GLY A 143 7.88 8.98 -22.76
C GLY A 143 7.04 10.10 -22.15
N MET A 144 6.68 9.98 -20.88
CA MET A 144 5.95 10.99 -20.13
C MET A 144 6.89 11.91 -19.36
N ASP A 145 6.39 13.10 -18.99
CA ASP A 145 7.18 14.10 -18.29
C ASP A 145 7.37 13.76 -16.81
N ILE A 146 6.39 13.05 -16.20
CA ILE A 146 6.37 12.76 -14.77
C ILE A 146 5.60 11.47 -14.47
N SER A 147 6.06 10.69 -13.49
CA SER A 147 5.40 9.50 -12.97
C SER A 147 5.24 9.61 -11.46
N ASN A 148 4.18 9.00 -10.92
CA ASN A 148 4.03 8.82 -9.47
C ASN A 148 4.93 7.68 -8.94
N ALA A 149 5.01 7.56 -7.61
CA ALA A 149 5.86 6.59 -6.94
C ALA A 149 5.29 5.15 -6.94
N SER A 150 3.98 4.96 -6.96
CA SER A 150 3.24 3.74 -7.27
C SER A 150 1.73 3.95 -7.13
N LEU A 151 0.95 3.02 -7.70
CA LEU A 151 -0.47 2.81 -7.46
C LEU A 151 -0.71 1.34 -7.10
N LEU A 152 -2.00 0.93 -6.98
CA LEU A 152 -2.38 -0.37 -6.43
C LEU A 152 -2.28 -1.52 -7.45
N ASP A 153 -2.90 -1.37 -8.62
CA ASP A 153 -2.84 -2.28 -9.75
C ASP A 153 -3.22 -1.55 -11.06
N GLU A 154 -3.06 -2.20 -12.21
CA GLU A 154 -3.32 -1.55 -13.51
C GLU A 154 -4.77 -1.11 -13.67
N ALA A 155 -5.72 -1.93 -13.26
CA ALA A 155 -7.14 -1.63 -13.44
C ALA A 155 -7.57 -0.42 -12.60
N THR A 156 -7.10 -0.34 -11.35
CA THR A 156 -7.34 0.83 -10.49
C THR A 156 -6.60 2.06 -10.99
N ALA A 157 -5.39 1.90 -11.54
CA ALA A 157 -4.66 2.99 -12.19
C ALA A 157 -5.41 3.54 -13.42
N ALA A 158 -6.05 2.67 -14.20
CA ALA A 158 -6.93 3.08 -15.30
C ALA A 158 -8.16 3.86 -14.79
N GLY A 159 -8.75 3.44 -13.66
CA GLY A 159 -9.82 4.18 -12.98
C GLY A 159 -9.36 5.58 -12.52
N GLU A 160 -8.15 5.68 -12.01
CA GLU A 160 -7.55 6.97 -11.66
C GLU A 160 -7.27 7.83 -12.90
N ALA A 161 -6.83 7.22 -14.01
CA ALA A 161 -6.64 7.91 -15.30
C ALA A 161 -7.96 8.47 -15.84
N MET A 162 -9.06 7.72 -15.73
CA MET A 162 -10.40 8.18 -16.10
C MET A 162 -10.79 9.44 -15.30
N THR A 163 -10.59 9.44 -13.99
CA THR A 163 -10.92 10.58 -13.15
C THR A 163 -9.99 11.76 -13.36
N LEU A 164 -8.70 11.52 -13.63
CA LEU A 164 -7.75 12.56 -14.01
C LEU A 164 -8.13 13.20 -15.36
N ALA A 165 -8.49 12.38 -16.35
CA ALA A 165 -8.98 12.85 -17.64
C ALA A 165 -10.24 13.72 -17.49
N LYS A 166 -11.22 13.27 -16.67
CA LYS A 166 -12.46 14.03 -16.41
C LYS A 166 -12.20 15.42 -15.84
N ARG A 167 -11.24 15.55 -14.93
CA ARG A 167 -10.86 16.84 -14.32
C ARG A 167 -10.08 17.76 -15.27
N SER A 168 -9.36 17.18 -16.24
CA SER A 168 -8.38 17.91 -17.06
C SER A 168 -8.86 18.21 -18.47
N ALA A 169 -9.81 17.43 -18.99
CA ALA A 169 -10.31 17.57 -20.34
C ALA A 169 -11.02 18.91 -20.58
N LYS A 170 -10.87 19.46 -21.78
CA LYS A 170 -11.61 20.62 -22.26
C LYS A 170 -13.01 20.23 -22.76
N SER A 171 -13.19 18.99 -23.21
CA SER A 171 -14.48 18.43 -23.59
C SER A 171 -15.47 18.46 -22.43
N LYS A 172 -16.74 18.74 -22.71
CA LYS A 172 -17.85 18.75 -21.74
C LYS A 172 -18.64 17.44 -21.73
N SER A 173 -18.27 16.49 -22.57
CA SER A 173 -18.89 15.16 -22.62
C SER A 173 -18.81 14.49 -21.23
N ASN A 174 -19.74 13.57 -20.97
CA ASN A 174 -19.69 12.71 -19.78
C ASN A 174 -19.29 11.26 -20.13
N VAL A 175 -18.92 11.03 -21.38
CA VAL A 175 -18.50 9.72 -21.89
C VAL A 175 -17.01 9.55 -21.75
N PHE A 176 -16.60 8.43 -21.15
CA PHE A 176 -15.24 7.90 -21.23
C PHE A 176 -15.25 6.70 -22.19
N PHE A 177 -14.53 6.81 -23.30
CA PHE A 177 -14.45 5.73 -24.27
C PHE A 177 -13.37 4.73 -23.86
N VAL A 178 -13.67 3.44 -23.93
CA VAL A 178 -12.72 2.36 -23.61
C VAL A 178 -12.65 1.42 -24.82
N ALA A 179 -11.44 1.18 -25.31
CA ALA A 179 -11.24 0.20 -26.37
C ALA A 179 -11.66 -1.20 -25.90
N ASN A 180 -12.36 -1.95 -26.74
CA ASN A 180 -12.86 -3.30 -26.43
C ASN A 180 -11.74 -4.35 -26.30
N ASP A 181 -10.52 -3.99 -26.66
CA ASP A 181 -9.32 -4.80 -26.60
C ASP A 181 -8.40 -4.45 -25.39
N VAL A 182 -8.94 -3.76 -24.36
CA VAL A 182 -8.29 -3.64 -23.05
C VAL A 182 -8.41 -4.94 -22.26
N HIS A 183 -7.62 -5.10 -21.20
CA HIS A 183 -7.77 -6.28 -20.33
C HIS A 183 -9.15 -6.31 -19.66
N PRO A 184 -9.84 -7.48 -19.63
CA PRO A 184 -11.20 -7.59 -19.08
C PRO A 184 -11.32 -7.08 -17.63
N GLN A 185 -10.34 -7.36 -16.76
CA GLN A 185 -10.34 -6.86 -15.38
C GLN A 185 -10.25 -5.34 -15.29
N THR A 186 -9.58 -4.70 -16.23
CA THR A 186 -9.51 -3.23 -16.31
C THR A 186 -10.89 -2.65 -16.64
N LEU A 187 -11.58 -3.25 -17.59
CA LEU A 187 -12.93 -2.83 -17.95
C LEU A 187 -13.91 -2.99 -16.77
N GLU A 188 -13.86 -4.11 -16.04
CA GLU A 188 -14.69 -4.36 -14.87
C GLU A 188 -14.51 -3.28 -13.78
N VAL A 189 -13.25 -2.95 -13.44
CA VAL A 189 -12.96 -1.91 -12.44
C VAL A 189 -13.40 -0.52 -12.93
N LEU A 190 -13.23 -0.22 -14.22
CA LEU A 190 -13.69 1.05 -14.80
C LEU A 190 -15.19 1.21 -14.67
N HIS A 191 -15.98 0.17 -14.95
CA HIS A 191 -17.44 0.22 -14.75
C HIS A 191 -17.80 0.48 -13.29
N THR A 192 -17.14 -0.18 -12.35
CA THR A 192 -17.36 0.03 -10.91
C THR A 192 -17.06 1.47 -10.49
N ARG A 193 -15.93 2.02 -10.95
CA ARG A 193 -15.51 3.40 -10.65
C ARG A 193 -16.43 4.44 -11.30
N ALA A 194 -16.85 4.21 -12.52
CA ALA A 194 -17.71 5.11 -13.28
C ALA A 194 -19.11 5.23 -12.70
N ASP A 195 -19.70 4.11 -12.24
CA ASP A 195 -21.04 4.08 -11.64
C ASP A 195 -21.13 4.99 -10.42
N GLY A 196 -20.11 4.96 -9.55
CA GLY A 196 -20.07 5.77 -8.34
C GLY A 196 -20.17 7.27 -8.59
N ILE A 197 -19.57 7.77 -9.67
CA ILE A 197 -19.46 9.20 -10.00
C ILE A 197 -20.26 9.62 -11.24
N GLY A 198 -21.08 8.70 -11.75
CA GLY A 198 -21.99 9.00 -12.85
C GLY A 198 -21.33 9.22 -14.21
N ILE A 199 -20.16 8.62 -14.47
CA ILE A 199 -19.51 8.64 -15.78
C ILE A 199 -20.09 7.54 -16.65
N GLU A 200 -20.38 7.83 -17.92
CA GLU A 200 -20.77 6.85 -18.92
C GLU A 200 -19.54 6.20 -19.55
N VAL A 201 -19.33 4.90 -19.31
CA VAL A 201 -18.30 4.12 -19.99
C VAL A 201 -18.87 3.57 -21.28
N ARG A 202 -18.29 3.97 -22.41
CA ARG A 202 -18.64 3.46 -23.74
C ARG A 202 -17.52 2.59 -24.28
N VAL A 203 -17.84 1.32 -24.53
CA VAL A 203 -16.88 0.34 -25.07
C VAL A 203 -17.07 0.20 -26.57
N GLY A 204 -16.00 0.16 -27.35
CA GLY A 204 -16.05 -0.01 -28.80
C GLY A 204 -14.70 -0.31 -29.43
N GLU A 205 -14.67 -0.49 -30.72
CA GLU A 205 -13.41 -0.68 -31.47
C GLU A 205 -12.50 0.55 -31.30
N PRO A 206 -11.17 0.39 -31.15
CA PRO A 206 -10.25 1.51 -30.96
C PRO A 206 -10.42 2.65 -31.98
N ALA A 207 -10.71 2.31 -33.24
CA ALA A 207 -10.92 3.29 -34.31
C ALA A 207 -12.16 4.18 -34.08
N GLU A 208 -13.19 3.68 -33.41
CA GLU A 208 -14.42 4.44 -33.11
C GLU A 208 -14.14 5.62 -32.19
N ALA A 209 -13.09 5.54 -31.34
CA ALA A 209 -12.65 6.64 -30.50
C ALA A 209 -12.43 7.95 -31.29
N SER A 210 -12.06 7.83 -32.56
CA SER A 210 -11.88 8.98 -33.47
C SER A 210 -13.16 9.75 -33.73
N SER A 211 -14.35 9.19 -33.54
CA SER A 211 -15.64 9.79 -33.86
C SER A 211 -16.54 10.02 -32.66
N VAL A 212 -16.31 9.33 -31.54
CA VAL A 212 -17.13 9.44 -30.33
C VAL A 212 -16.85 10.74 -29.61
N ASP A 213 -17.90 11.46 -29.24
CA ASP A 213 -17.81 12.61 -28.33
C ASP A 213 -17.55 12.11 -26.91
N SER A 214 -16.30 12.21 -26.46
CA SER A 214 -15.83 11.77 -25.15
C SER A 214 -14.91 12.80 -24.50
N PHE A 215 -14.85 12.81 -23.17
CA PHE A 215 -13.86 13.63 -22.46
C PHE A 215 -12.50 12.97 -22.42
N GLY A 216 -12.43 11.65 -22.66
CA GLY A 216 -11.19 10.92 -22.73
C GLY A 216 -11.39 9.51 -23.24
N VAL A 217 -10.29 8.88 -23.61
CA VAL A 217 -10.25 7.51 -24.11
C VAL A 217 -9.22 6.70 -23.35
N LEU A 218 -9.46 5.38 -23.21
CA LEU A 218 -8.46 4.41 -22.77
C LEU A 218 -8.17 3.43 -23.91
N LEU A 219 -6.89 3.33 -24.27
CA LEU A 219 -6.35 2.38 -25.23
C LEU A 219 -5.41 1.42 -24.52
N GLN A 220 -5.17 0.22 -25.07
CA GLN A 220 -4.21 -0.77 -24.55
C GLN A 220 -3.08 -0.99 -25.54
N TYR A 221 -1.81 -0.98 -25.10
CA TYR A 221 -0.63 -1.02 -25.97
C TYR A 221 0.53 -1.78 -25.33
N PRO A 222 0.84 -3.02 -25.79
CA PRO A 222 0.04 -3.86 -26.70
C PRO A 222 -1.35 -4.17 -26.16
N ASN A 223 -2.32 -4.50 -27.04
CA ASN A 223 -3.67 -4.81 -26.60
C ASN A 223 -3.77 -6.19 -25.93
N THR A 224 -4.95 -6.53 -25.39
CA THR A 224 -5.15 -7.79 -24.64
C THR A 224 -4.91 -9.05 -25.47
N TYR A 225 -4.92 -8.93 -26.80
CA TYR A 225 -4.65 -10.03 -27.75
C TYR A 225 -3.21 -10.02 -28.25
N GLY A 226 -2.37 -9.10 -27.73
CA GLY A 226 -0.95 -8.95 -28.07
C GLY A 226 -0.64 -8.02 -29.22
N GLN A 227 -1.65 -7.50 -29.92
CA GLN A 227 -1.46 -6.67 -31.11
C GLN A 227 -0.94 -5.28 -30.76
N ILE A 228 -0.04 -4.77 -31.58
CA ILE A 228 0.56 -3.43 -31.47
C ILE A 228 -0.06 -2.54 -32.55
N ASN A 229 -0.96 -1.65 -32.16
CA ASN A 229 -1.68 -0.77 -33.07
C ASN A 229 -1.07 0.64 -33.13
N ASP A 230 -1.15 1.29 -34.29
CA ASP A 230 -0.78 2.70 -34.45
C ASP A 230 -1.95 3.61 -34.06
N TYR A 231 -1.86 4.24 -32.91
CA TYR A 231 -2.92 5.09 -32.38
C TYR A 231 -2.74 6.59 -32.65
N ARG A 232 -1.75 7.02 -33.45
CA ARG A 232 -1.49 8.45 -33.73
C ARG A 232 -2.73 9.19 -34.24
N ALA A 233 -3.41 8.62 -35.24
CA ALA A 233 -4.60 9.23 -35.82
C ALA A 233 -5.77 9.32 -34.81
N VAL A 234 -5.89 8.33 -33.92
CA VAL A 234 -6.89 8.32 -32.84
C VAL A 234 -6.57 9.43 -31.84
N ALA A 235 -5.31 9.55 -31.42
CA ALA A 235 -4.87 10.58 -30.49
C ALA A 235 -5.14 11.99 -31.05
N ASP A 236 -4.75 12.25 -32.29
CA ASP A 236 -5.00 13.54 -32.96
C ASP A 236 -6.50 13.89 -33.01
N ALA A 237 -7.35 12.91 -33.35
CA ALA A 237 -8.80 13.11 -33.41
C ALA A 237 -9.43 13.37 -32.05
N VAL A 238 -8.98 12.72 -31.00
CA VAL A 238 -9.43 12.94 -29.61
C VAL A 238 -9.00 14.33 -29.12
N HIS A 239 -7.76 14.71 -29.34
CA HIS A 239 -7.23 16.04 -28.99
C HIS A 239 -7.98 17.17 -29.72
N ALA A 240 -8.29 16.99 -30.99
CA ALA A 240 -9.06 17.98 -31.77
C ALA A 240 -10.41 18.31 -31.14
N ARG A 241 -11.00 17.40 -30.37
CA ARG A 241 -12.25 17.60 -29.61
C ARG A 241 -12.02 17.99 -28.15
N GLY A 242 -10.78 18.19 -27.72
CA GLY A 242 -10.41 18.56 -26.34
C GLY A 242 -10.50 17.41 -25.36
N GLY A 243 -10.48 16.17 -25.82
CA GLY A 243 -10.41 14.96 -25.01
C GLY A 243 -8.97 14.63 -24.59
N ILE A 244 -8.84 13.70 -23.66
CA ILE A 244 -7.58 13.20 -23.09
C ILE A 244 -7.33 11.77 -23.58
N VAL A 245 -6.10 11.46 -23.96
CA VAL A 245 -5.69 10.12 -24.37
C VAL A 245 -4.94 9.42 -23.25
N ALA A 246 -5.59 8.42 -22.64
CA ALA A 246 -4.99 7.51 -21.66
C ALA A 246 -4.63 6.19 -22.34
N VAL A 247 -3.48 5.60 -21.96
CA VAL A 247 -2.97 4.36 -22.53
C VAL A 247 -2.50 3.43 -21.43
N ALA A 248 -3.03 2.21 -21.40
CA ALA A 248 -2.51 1.14 -20.55
C ALA A 248 -1.38 0.41 -21.29
N THR A 249 -0.23 0.18 -20.61
CA THR A 249 0.97 -0.31 -21.28
C THR A 249 1.73 -1.37 -20.52
N ASP A 250 2.55 -2.11 -21.25
CA ASP A 250 3.54 -3.04 -20.74
C ASP A 250 4.96 -2.42 -20.85
N LEU A 251 5.60 -2.18 -19.70
CA LEU A 251 6.93 -1.56 -19.65
C LEU A 251 8.02 -2.35 -20.40
N LEU A 252 7.93 -3.69 -20.44
CA LEU A 252 8.93 -4.50 -21.14
C LEU A 252 8.79 -4.34 -22.67
N ALA A 253 7.56 -4.33 -23.17
CA ALA A 253 7.29 -4.06 -24.58
C ALA A 253 7.84 -2.68 -25.00
N LEU A 254 7.69 -1.68 -24.14
CA LEU A 254 8.16 -0.31 -24.39
C LEU A 254 9.70 -0.19 -24.51
N THR A 255 10.45 -1.21 -24.16
CA THR A 255 11.90 -1.24 -24.46
C THR A 255 12.20 -1.43 -25.96
N LEU A 256 11.24 -1.96 -26.73
CA LEU A 256 11.36 -2.28 -28.15
C LEU A 256 10.45 -1.45 -29.06
N ILE A 257 9.29 -1.02 -28.55
CA ILE A 257 8.30 -0.25 -29.31
C ILE A 257 8.21 1.20 -28.87
N ALA A 258 7.76 2.06 -29.77
CA ALA A 258 7.65 3.50 -29.54
C ALA A 258 6.84 3.82 -28.27
N SER A 259 7.35 4.71 -27.44
CA SER A 259 6.67 5.12 -26.20
C SER A 259 5.35 5.84 -26.51
N PRO A 260 4.29 5.62 -25.71
CA PRO A 260 3.03 6.33 -25.89
C PRO A 260 3.16 7.84 -25.87
N GLY A 261 4.06 8.36 -25.07
CA GLY A 261 4.38 9.79 -25.04
C GLY A 261 4.86 10.34 -26.37
N SER A 262 5.57 9.55 -27.18
CA SER A 262 6.11 9.99 -28.46
C SER A 262 5.05 10.14 -29.55
N TRP A 263 3.85 9.54 -29.38
CA TRP A 263 2.79 9.57 -30.38
C TRP A 263 1.45 10.17 -29.87
N GLY A 264 1.48 10.88 -28.73
CA GLY A 264 0.36 11.74 -28.35
C GLY A 264 -0.43 11.28 -27.14
N ALA A 265 0.00 10.27 -26.36
CA ALA A 265 -0.62 9.97 -25.08
C ALA A 265 -0.45 11.12 -24.07
N ASP A 266 -1.47 11.38 -23.29
CA ASP A 266 -1.48 12.36 -22.20
C ASP A 266 -1.23 11.72 -20.83
N ILE A 267 -1.76 10.50 -20.66
CA ILE A 267 -1.67 9.70 -19.44
C ILE A 267 -1.29 8.28 -19.83
N VAL A 268 -0.36 7.68 -19.12
CA VAL A 268 0.04 6.29 -19.30
C VAL A 268 -0.06 5.57 -17.97
N VAL A 269 -0.73 4.42 -17.97
CA VAL A 269 -0.87 3.55 -16.81
C VAL A 269 -0.38 2.14 -17.13
N GLY A 270 -0.15 1.34 -16.11
CA GLY A 270 0.22 -0.06 -16.27
C GLY A 270 0.66 -0.68 -14.97
N ASN A 271 1.21 -1.89 -15.08
CA ASN A 271 1.72 -2.66 -13.96
C ASN A 271 3.21 -2.95 -14.16
N SER A 272 4.03 -2.72 -13.14
CA SER A 272 5.47 -3.04 -13.17
C SER A 272 5.79 -4.47 -12.77
N GLN A 273 4.81 -5.36 -12.61
CA GLN A 273 4.94 -6.72 -12.12
C GLN A 273 6.02 -7.52 -12.83
N ARG A 274 6.09 -7.46 -14.15
CA ARG A 274 7.07 -8.23 -14.91
C ARG A 274 8.53 -7.74 -14.79
N PHE A 275 8.76 -6.72 -13.95
CA PHE A 275 10.09 -6.30 -13.54
C PHE A 275 10.44 -6.93 -12.17
N GLY A 276 10.51 -8.26 -12.16
CA GLY A 276 11.01 -9.04 -11.04
C GLY A 276 10.02 -9.30 -9.89
N VAL A 277 8.73 -9.04 -10.06
CA VAL A 277 7.72 -9.32 -9.03
C VAL A 277 6.92 -10.57 -9.39
N PRO A 278 6.82 -11.59 -8.49
CA PRO A 278 6.08 -12.81 -8.76
C PRO A 278 4.60 -12.58 -9.05
N PHE A 279 3.91 -13.56 -9.65
CA PHE A 279 2.46 -13.51 -9.91
C PHE A 279 1.63 -13.25 -8.66
N GLY A 280 1.98 -13.94 -7.54
CA GLY A 280 1.32 -13.75 -6.25
C GLY A 280 -0.19 -13.94 -6.27
N PHE A 281 -0.72 -14.77 -7.16
CA PHE A 281 -2.16 -14.95 -7.37
C PHE A 281 -2.91 -13.63 -7.65
N GLY A 282 -2.21 -12.68 -8.28
CA GLY A 282 -2.75 -11.37 -8.65
C GLY A 282 -2.20 -10.16 -7.89
N GLY A 283 -1.42 -10.39 -6.86
CA GLY A 283 -0.77 -9.32 -6.12
C GLY A 283 -0.17 -9.72 -4.78
N PRO A 284 0.56 -8.75 -4.16
CA PRO A 284 0.65 -7.31 -4.50
C PRO A 284 1.56 -7.02 -5.69
N HIS A 285 1.19 -6.02 -6.51
CA HIS A 285 1.97 -5.53 -7.64
C HIS A 285 1.97 -4.00 -7.67
N ALA A 286 3.09 -3.37 -8.06
CA ALA A 286 3.16 -1.93 -8.19
C ALA A 286 2.69 -1.46 -9.57
N ALA A 287 1.52 -0.85 -9.61
CA ALA A 287 1.07 -0.10 -10.78
C ALA A 287 1.70 1.29 -10.82
N TYR A 288 1.56 1.95 -11.95
CA TYR A 288 2.03 3.33 -12.16
C TYR A 288 1.00 4.17 -12.92
N LEU A 289 1.12 5.46 -12.73
CA LEU A 289 0.51 6.46 -13.59
C LEU A 289 1.56 7.53 -13.91
N ALA A 290 1.79 7.74 -15.19
CA ALA A 290 2.63 8.78 -15.71
C ALA A 290 1.82 9.73 -16.59
N CYS A 291 2.15 11.02 -16.61
CA CYS A 291 1.39 12.00 -17.37
C CYS A 291 2.26 13.16 -17.87
N ARG A 292 1.67 14.01 -18.73
CA ARG A 292 2.27 15.26 -19.11
C ARG A 292 2.36 16.23 -17.94
N ASP A 293 3.37 17.07 -17.91
CA ASP A 293 3.61 18.04 -16.82
C ASP A 293 2.39 18.92 -16.52
N ALA A 294 1.60 19.23 -17.53
CA ALA A 294 0.37 19.99 -17.41
C ALA A 294 -0.65 19.37 -16.40
N TYR A 295 -0.61 18.06 -16.18
CA TYR A 295 -1.57 17.33 -15.35
C TYR A 295 -1.05 16.96 -13.95
N LYS A 296 0.21 17.23 -13.64
CA LYS A 296 0.86 16.83 -12.37
C LYS A 296 0.09 17.25 -11.11
N ARG A 297 -0.61 18.41 -11.13
CA ARG A 297 -1.39 18.89 -10.00
C ARG A 297 -2.70 18.13 -9.77
N SER A 298 -3.11 17.27 -10.70
CA SER A 298 -4.29 16.41 -10.61
C SER A 298 -3.94 14.91 -10.59
N MET A 299 -2.65 14.58 -10.67
CA MET A 299 -2.15 13.21 -10.67
C MET A 299 -2.41 12.55 -9.31
N PRO A 300 -2.93 11.30 -9.26
CA PRO A 300 -3.11 10.54 -8.02
C PRO A 300 -1.79 9.94 -7.52
N GLY A 301 -1.80 9.48 -6.27
CA GLY A 301 -0.65 8.82 -5.65
C GLY A 301 0.45 9.79 -5.22
N ARG A 302 1.47 9.24 -4.53
CA ARG A 302 2.59 10.02 -4.02
C ARG A 302 3.58 10.36 -5.12
N LEU A 303 4.25 11.47 -4.92
CA LEU A 303 5.31 11.95 -5.80
C LEU A 303 6.54 12.30 -4.97
N ILE A 304 7.67 11.72 -5.30
CA ILE A 304 8.98 12.10 -4.77
C ILE A 304 9.52 13.26 -5.61
N GLY A 305 9.97 14.28 -4.93
CA GLY A 305 10.64 15.43 -5.53
C GLY A 305 11.97 15.72 -4.84
N VAL A 306 12.65 16.73 -5.33
CA VAL A 306 13.95 17.18 -4.83
C VAL A 306 13.82 18.52 -4.16
N SER A 307 14.50 18.70 -3.01
CA SER A 307 14.66 19.96 -2.31
C SER A 307 16.12 20.12 -1.89
N VAL A 308 16.39 21.07 -1.02
CA VAL A 308 17.66 21.23 -0.33
C VAL A 308 17.46 21.10 1.17
N ASP A 309 18.48 20.68 1.89
CA ASP A 309 18.50 20.73 3.34
C ASP A 309 19.05 22.05 3.88
N ALA A 310 19.08 22.21 5.19
CA ALA A 310 19.58 23.44 5.85
C ALA A 310 21.06 23.73 5.60
N GLU A 311 21.84 22.73 5.12
CA GLU A 311 23.23 22.93 4.67
C GLU A 311 23.34 23.22 3.16
N GLY A 312 22.21 23.36 2.44
CA GLY A 312 22.17 23.58 1.00
C GLY A 312 22.41 22.34 0.15
N LYS A 313 22.48 21.14 0.77
CA LYS A 313 22.67 19.87 0.06
C LYS A 313 21.36 19.37 -0.53
N PRO A 314 21.38 18.69 -1.70
CA PRO A 314 20.18 18.07 -2.27
C PRO A 314 19.57 17.05 -1.29
N ALA A 315 18.25 17.08 -1.15
CA ALA A 315 17.49 16.17 -0.32
C ALA A 315 16.17 15.80 -0.99
N TYR A 316 15.78 14.52 -0.91
CA TYR A 316 14.49 14.05 -1.41
C TYR A 316 13.37 14.32 -0.40
N ARG A 317 12.15 14.51 -0.91
CA ARG A 317 10.95 14.68 -0.12
C ARG A 317 9.69 14.26 -0.88
N LEU A 318 8.59 14.02 -0.16
CA LEU A 318 7.27 13.99 -0.78
C LEU A 318 6.88 15.39 -1.22
N THR A 319 6.40 15.54 -2.45
CA THR A 319 6.03 16.83 -3.04
C THR A 319 4.59 16.86 -3.52
N LEU A 320 4.05 18.07 -3.76
CA LEU A 320 2.65 18.30 -4.19
C LEU A 320 1.61 17.60 -3.28
N GLN A 321 1.89 17.46 -1.99
CA GLN A 321 1.03 16.77 -1.01
C GLN A 321 -0.35 17.44 -0.86
N THR A 322 -0.49 18.70 -1.23
CA THR A 322 -1.77 19.45 -1.13
C THR A 322 -2.92 18.82 -1.94
N ARG A 323 -2.65 17.90 -2.85
CA ARG A 323 -3.66 17.15 -3.62
C ARG A 323 -4.09 15.84 -2.94
N GLU A 324 -3.38 15.40 -1.90
CA GLU A 324 -3.62 14.12 -1.22
C GLU A 324 -4.77 14.19 -0.20
N GLN A 325 -5.35 13.05 0.14
CA GLN A 325 -6.55 12.92 0.97
C GLN A 325 -6.35 13.41 2.42
N HIS A 326 -5.14 13.32 2.98
CA HIS A 326 -4.87 13.79 4.36
C HIS A 326 -4.90 15.32 4.48
N ILE A 327 -4.82 16.06 3.35
CA ILE A 327 -4.91 17.52 3.33
C ILE A 327 -6.25 17.97 2.76
N ARG A 328 -6.66 17.42 1.61
CA ARG A 328 -7.84 17.90 0.86
C ARG A 328 -9.15 17.18 1.20
N ARG A 329 -9.11 16.05 1.91
CA ARG A 329 -10.29 15.27 2.33
C ARG A 329 -11.21 14.95 1.12
N GLU A 330 -12.48 15.37 1.14
CA GLU A 330 -13.45 15.18 0.04
C GLU A 330 -13.06 15.86 -1.27
N LYS A 331 -12.13 16.80 -1.25
CA LYS A 331 -11.60 17.50 -2.45
C LYS A 331 -10.29 16.90 -2.96
N ALA A 332 -9.85 15.78 -2.41
CA ALA A 332 -8.65 15.09 -2.86
C ALA A 332 -8.79 14.55 -4.29
N THR A 333 -7.65 14.30 -4.93
CA THR A 333 -7.64 13.72 -6.27
C THR A 333 -7.97 12.22 -6.26
N SER A 334 -7.71 11.54 -5.14
CA SER A 334 -7.94 10.11 -4.92
C SER A 334 -8.06 9.82 -3.42
N ASN A 335 -8.59 8.64 -3.05
CA ASN A 335 -8.59 8.15 -1.67
C ASN A 335 -7.32 7.35 -1.31
N ILE A 336 -6.39 7.12 -2.24
CA ILE A 336 -5.20 6.29 -2.03
C ILE A 336 -4.35 6.84 -0.88
N CYS A 337 -4.06 5.97 0.08
CA CYS A 337 -3.14 6.20 1.20
C CYS A 337 -1.96 5.22 1.15
N THR A 338 -2.20 3.95 1.41
CA THR A 338 -1.23 2.87 1.17
C THR A 338 -1.21 2.55 -0.33
N ALA A 339 -0.01 2.52 -0.91
CA ALA A 339 0.23 2.14 -2.30
C ALA A 339 0.98 0.78 -2.35
N GLN A 340 1.94 0.60 -3.24
CA GLN A 340 2.69 -0.65 -3.41
C GLN A 340 4.21 -0.38 -3.41
N VAL A 341 4.69 0.33 -2.40
CA VAL A 341 6.04 0.89 -2.37
C VAL A 341 7.12 -0.18 -2.43
N LEU A 342 7.02 -1.26 -1.64
CA LEU A 342 8.03 -2.32 -1.63
C LEU A 342 8.19 -2.95 -3.03
N LEU A 343 7.07 -3.16 -3.74
CA LEU A 343 7.07 -3.75 -5.08
C LEU A 343 7.62 -2.77 -6.12
N ALA A 344 7.36 -1.47 -5.95
CA ALA A 344 7.97 -0.42 -6.78
C ALA A 344 9.49 -0.36 -6.58
N VAL A 345 9.96 -0.49 -5.34
CA VAL A 345 11.40 -0.60 -5.04
C VAL A 345 12.00 -1.84 -5.71
N MET A 346 11.35 -3.01 -5.63
CA MET A 346 11.80 -4.22 -6.32
C MET A 346 11.91 -3.99 -7.83
N ALA A 347 10.88 -3.42 -8.45
CA ALA A 347 10.86 -3.14 -9.90
C ALA A 347 11.94 -2.13 -10.31
N SER A 348 12.18 -1.10 -9.51
CA SER A 348 13.25 -0.14 -9.78
C SER A 348 14.64 -0.79 -9.69
N MET A 349 14.88 -1.64 -8.67
CA MET A 349 16.14 -2.37 -8.52
C MET A 349 16.34 -3.41 -9.63
N TYR A 350 15.26 -4.02 -10.14
CA TYR A 350 15.32 -4.88 -11.32
C TYR A 350 15.83 -4.12 -12.54
N ALA A 351 15.31 -2.91 -12.78
CA ALA A 351 15.78 -2.04 -13.86
C ALA A 351 17.22 -1.56 -13.64
N VAL A 352 17.60 -1.25 -12.42
CA VAL A 352 18.99 -0.89 -12.05
C VAL A 352 19.95 -2.05 -12.30
N TYR A 353 19.55 -3.28 -11.96
CA TYR A 353 20.39 -4.47 -12.13
C TYR A 353 20.60 -4.86 -13.60
N HIS A 354 19.51 -4.88 -14.37
CA HIS A 354 19.56 -5.28 -15.78
C HIS A 354 20.06 -4.16 -16.70
N GLY A 355 19.79 -2.91 -16.34
CA GLY A 355 20.05 -1.76 -17.18
C GLY A 355 19.26 -1.77 -18.51
N PRO A 356 19.40 -0.74 -19.35
CA PRO A 356 18.66 -0.67 -20.61
C PRO A 356 18.97 -1.84 -21.55
N ASP A 357 20.22 -2.29 -21.62
CA ASP A 357 20.62 -3.39 -22.50
C ASP A 357 20.13 -4.76 -22.02
N GLY A 358 20.13 -4.98 -20.70
CA GLY A 358 19.57 -6.20 -20.11
C GLY A 358 18.07 -6.30 -20.33
N LEU A 359 17.32 -5.21 -20.11
CA LEU A 359 15.88 -5.15 -20.37
C LEU A 359 15.56 -5.39 -21.86
N LYS A 360 16.29 -4.75 -22.78
CA LYS A 360 16.15 -5.02 -24.22
C LYS A 360 16.43 -6.50 -24.57
N ARG A 361 17.44 -7.09 -23.95
CA ARG A 361 17.79 -8.52 -24.18
C ARG A 361 16.65 -9.43 -23.73
N ILE A 362 16.06 -9.19 -22.56
CA ILE A 362 14.91 -9.95 -22.05
C ILE A 362 13.72 -9.79 -23.02
N ALA A 363 13.37 -8.57 -23.38
CA ALA A 363 12.29 -8.28 -24.30
C ALA A 363 12.48 -8.92 -25.68
N ARG A 364 13.68 -8.79 -26.26
CA ARG A 364 13.98 -9.40 -27.56
C ARG A 364 13.91 -10.93 -27.52
N ARG A 365 14.46 -11.56 -26.48
CA ARG A 365 14.36 -13.01 -26.33
C ARG A 365 12.91 -13.47 -26.27
N THR A 366 12.08 -12.77 -25.49
CA THR A 366 10.65 -13.08 -25.35
C THR A 366 9.94 -12.92 -26.71
N HIS A 367 10.17 -11.82 -27.40
CA HIS A 367 9.62 -11.57 -28.74
C HIS A 367 10.08 -12.64 -29.76
N ARG A 368 11.38 -12.98 -29.78
CA ARG A 368 11.92 -13.99 -30.71
C ARG A 368 11.25 -15.35 -30.51
N PHE A 369 11.05 -15.78 -29.28
CA PHE A 369 10.32 -17.01 -29.00
C PHE A 369 8.87 -16.97 -29.51
N ALA A 370 8.18 -15.83 -29.33
CA ALA A 370 6.84 -15.64 -29.86
C ALA A 370 6.82 -15.69 -31.40
N ALA A 371 7.75 -15.02 -32.06
CA ALA A 371 7.84 -15.03 -33.52
C ALA A 371 8.11 -16.43 -34.07
N ILE A 372 9.05 -17.19 -33.48
CA ILE A 372 9.36 -18.57 -33.88
C ILE A 372 8.12 -19.46 -33.72
N LEU A 373 7.43 -19.37 -32.60
CA LEU A 373 6.20 -20.13 -32.34
C LEU A 373 5.11 -19.76 -33.36
N ALA A 374 4.87 -18.47 -33.59
CA ALA A 374 3.88 -17.98 -34.55
C ALA A 374 4.16 -18.50 -35.97
N ALA A 375 5.42 -18.46 -36.43
CA ALA A 375 5.83 -18.98 -37.72
C ALA A 375 5.61 -20.48 -37.84
N ALA A 376 5.88 -21.27 -36.80
CA ALA A 376 5.63 -22.69 -36.78
C ALA A 376 4.13 -23.00 -36.84
N LEU A 377 3.31 -22.28 -36.05
CA LEU A 377 1.86 -22.45 -36.03
C LEU A 377 1.21 -22.09 -37.39
N ARG A 378 1.66 -21.02 -38.03
CA ARG A 378 1.18 -20.63 -39.39
C ARG A 378 1.54 -21.68 -40.42
N ARG A 379 2.79 -22.24 -40.36
CA ARG A 379 3.17 -23.36 -41.22
C ARG A 379 2.31 -24.61 -41.05
N ALA A 380 1.83 -24.83 -39.84
CA ALA A 380 0.89 -25.91 -39.52
C ALA A 380 -0.57 -25.58 -39.87
N GLY A 381 -0.84 -24.44 -40.51
CA GLY A 381 -2.18 -24.06 -40.98
C GLY A 381 -3.02 -23.28 -39.96
N MET A 382 -2.46 -22.86 -38.84
CA MET A 382 -3.17 -22.04 -37.85
C MET A 382 -3.23 -20.58 -38.26
N THR A 383 -4.34 -19.90 -37.90
CA THR A 383 -4.45 -18.46 -38.05
C THR A 383 -3.90 -17.78 -36.80
N VAL A 384 -2.78 -17.07 -36.93
CA VAL A 384 -2.11 -16.36 -35.85
C VAL A 384 -2.03 -14.88 -36.18
N GLY A 385 -2.33 -13.99 -35.24
CA GLY A 385 -2.23 -12.55 -35.36
C GLY A 385 -0.85 -12.08 -35.82
N THR A 386 -0.76 -10.86 -36.34
CA THR A 386 0.49 -10.17 -36.73
C THR A 386 0.74 -8.95 -35.84
N ASP A 387 1.89 -8.33 -35.98
CA ASP A 387 2.22 -7.08 -35.27
C ASP A 387 2.10 -7.23 -33.74
N PHE A 388 2.71 -8.26 -33.17
CA PHE A 388 2.67 -8.56 -31.75
C PHE A 388 4.04 -8.40 -31.07
N PHE A 389 4.01 -8.31 -29.75
CA PHE A 389 5.23 -8.35 -28.92
C PHE A 389 5.52 -9.79 -28.42
N ASP A 390 4.75 -10.29 -27.48
CA ASP A 390 4.96 -11.57 -26.77
C ASP A 390 3.72 -12.46 -26.72
N THR A 391 2.58 -11.91 -27.08
CA THR A 391 1.28 -12.59 -26.94
C THR A 391 0.72 -12.92 -28.33
N LEU A 392 0.36 -14.19 -28.50
CA LEU A 392 -0.20 -14.72 -29.73
C LEU A 392 -1.69 -14.99 -29.54
N HIS A 393 -2.49 -14.49 -30.47
CA HIS A 393 -3.90 -14.83 -30.59
C HIS A 393 -4.08 -15.82 -31.73
N ILE A 394 -4.47 -17.05 -31.40
CA ILE A 394 -4.67 -18.15 -32.34
C ILE A 394 -6.16 -18.39 -32.50
N THR A 395 -6.67 -18.33 -33.75
CA THR A 395 -8.09 -18.49 -34.06
C THR A 395 -8.31 -19.68 -34.97
N ASN A 396 -9.58 -20.10 -35.12
CA ASN A 396 -10.01 -21.26 -35.89
C ASN A 396 -9.41 -22.56 -35.39
N VAL A 397 -9.40 -22.74 -34.06
CA VAL A 397 -8.92 -23.94 -33.39
C VAL A 397 -9.97 -24.52 -32.44
N ASP A 398 -9.88 -25.81 -32.15
CA ASP A 398 -10.64 -26.40 -31.05
C ASP A 398 -9.97 -26.04 -29.73
N ALA A 399 -10.41 -24.92 -29.13
CA ALA A 399 -9.81 -24.37 -27.93
C ALA A 399 -9.91 -25.34 -26.73
N ASP A 400 -11.05 -26.01 -26.57
CA ASP A 400 -11.27 -26.92 -25.43
C ASP A 400 -10.34 -28.14 -25.50
N ALA A 401 -10.18 -28.73 -26.69
CA ALA A 401 -9.25 -29.85 -26.89
C ALA A 401 -7.78 -29.43 -26.62
N ILE A 402 -7.39 -28.22 -27.06
CA ILE A 402 -6.05 -27.68 -26.84
C ILE A 402 -5.82 -27.40 -25.35
N HIS A 403 -6.77 -26.79 -24.65
CA HIS A 403 -6.68 -26.54 -23.21
C HIS A 403 -6.57 -27.84 -22.42
N ALA A 404 -7.42 -28.82 -22.70
CA ALA A 404 -7.35 -30.13 -22.04
C ALA A 404 -5.99 -30.81 -22.22
N LYS A 405 -5.44 -30.74 -23.44
CA LYS A 405 -4.11 -31.27 -23.76
C LYS A 405 -3.00 -30.49 -23.04
N ALA A 406 -3.09 -29.18 -22.98
CA ALA A 406 -2.13 -28.33 -22.29
C ALA A 406 -2.11 -28.62 -20.78
N VAL A 407 -3.28 -28.60 -20.14
CA VAL A 407 -3.44 -28.89 -18.70
C VAL A 407 -2.89 -30.30 -18.36
N SER A 408 -3.11 -31.29 -19.21
CA SER A 408 -2.55 -32.66 -19.02
C SER A 408 -1.02 -32.69 -19.01
N GLN A 409 -0.37 -31.64 -19.54
CA GLN A 409 1.09 -31.48 -19.58
C GLN A 409 1.60 -30.43 -18.57
N GLY A 410 0.74 -29.95 -17.66
CA GLY A 410 1.12 -28.94 -16.67
C GLY A 410 1.28 -27.53 -17.26
N ILE A 411 0.55 -27.21 -18.32
CA ILE A 411 0.60 -25.93 -19.03
C ILE A 411 -0.79 -25.26 -18.99
N ASN A 412 -0.81 -23.97 -18.64
CA ASN A 412 -1.99 -23.12 -18.72
C ASN A 412 -1.88 -22.17 -19.91
N LEU A 413 -2.93 -22.11 -20.73
CA LEU A 413 -3.09 -21.15 -21.82
C LEU A 413 -4.27 -20.23 -21.52
N ARG A 414 -4.33 -19.08 -22.16
CA ARG A 414 -5.47 -18.17 -22.03
C ARG A 414 -6.67 -18.70 -22.80
N GLN A 415 -7.77 -18.95 -22.10
CA GLN A 415 -9.06 -19.24 -22.71
C GLN A 415 -9.74 -17.94 -23.12
N ILE A 416 -10.02 -17.74 -24.40
CA ILE A 416 -10.69 -16.56 -24.91
C ILE A 416 -12.15 -16.90 -25.24
N HIS A 417 -12.38 -17.87 -26.12
CA HIS A 417 -13.67 -18.46 -26.45
C HIS A 417 -13.45 -19.79 -27.20
N GLY A 418 -14.49 -20.55 -27.45
CA GLY A 418 -14.40 -21.95 -27.92
C GLY A 418 -13.59 -22.21 -29.22
N GLN A 419 -13.27 -21.16 -30.02
CA GLN A 419 -12.46 -21.28 -31.22
C GLN A 419 -11.19 -20.44 -31.20
N SER A 420 -10.76 -20.00 -30.00
CA SER A 420 -9.66 -19.05 -29.88
C SER A 420 -8.85 -19.27 -28.61
N VAL A 421 -7.54 -19.29 -28.73
CA VAL A 421 -6.59 -19.46 -27.63
C VAL A 421 -5.58 -18.31 -27.63
N GLY A 422 -5.26 -17.80 -26.45
CA GLY A 422 -4.15 -16.88 -26.25
C GLY A 422 -2.92 -17.60 -25.67
N ILE A 423 -1.74 -17.20 -26.14
CA ILE A 423 -0.46 -17.66 -25.59
C ILE A 423 0.41 -16.44 -25.34
N SER A 424 0.73 -16.14 -24.09
CA SER A 424 1.67 -15.09 -23.73
C SER A 424 2.98 -15.67 -23.25
N LEU A 425 4.06 -15.38 -23.96
CA LEU A 425 5.40 -15.78 -23.55
C LEU A 425 5.99 -14.69 -22.63
N ASP A 426 6.96 -15.10 -21.83
CA ASP A 426 7.55 -14.21 -20.82
C ASP A 426 9.03 -14.53 -20.55
N GLU A 427 9.60 -13.87 -19.56
CA GLU A 427 11.00 -14.04 -19.19
C GLU A 427 11.34 -15.49 -18.79
N THR A 428 10.39 -16.22 -18.22
CA THR A 428 10.58 -17.62 -17.77
C THR A 428 10.51 -18.64 -18.89
N THR A 429 10.07 -18.23 -20.07
CA THR A 429 9.93 -19.10 -21.24
C THR A 429 11.28 -19.62 -21.70
N THR A 430 11.36 -20.94 -21.93
CA THR A 430 12.54 -21.63 -22.41
C THR A 430 12.36 -22.17 -23.86
N ARG A 431 13.45 -22.58 -24.48
CA ARG A 431 13.41 -23.28 -25.79
C ARG A 431 12.51 -24.53 -25.74
N ALA A 432 12.60 -25.30 -24.64
CA ALA A 432 11.78 -26.49 -24.45
C ALA A 432 10.28 -26.17 -24.37
N ASP A 433 9.92 -25.02 -23.77
CA ASP A 433 8.54 -24.56 -23.71
C ASP A 433 8.00 -24.23 -25.11
N VAL A 434 8.79 -23.52 -25.94
CA VAL A 434 8.40 -23.18 -27.32
C VAL A 434 8.14 -24.46 -28.15
N LEU A 435 9.00 -25.48 -28.00
CA LEU A 435 8.82 -26.77 -28.66
C LEU A 435 7.58 -27.51 -28.15
N ALA A 436 7.33 -27.49 -26.87
CA ALA A 436 6.14 -28.11 -26.26
C ALA A 436 4.86 -27.41 -26.73
N LEU A 437 4.84 -26.07 -26.71
CA LEU A 437 3.71 -25.26 -27.20
C LEU A 437 3.41 -25.56 -28.69
N ALA A 438 4.43 -25.61 -29.55
CA ALA A 438 4.23 -25.96 -30.96
C ALA A 438 3.53 -27.31 -31.11
N ARG A 439 4.00 -28.35 -30.37
CA ARG A 439 3.43 -29.69 -30.40
C ARG A 439 1.98 -29.76 -29.91
N LEU A 440 1.56 -28.88 -29.01
CA LEU A 440 0.17 -28.84 -28.57
C LEU A 440 -0.78 -28.62 -29.75
N PHE A 441 -0.37 -27.82 -30.71
CA PHE A 441 -1.11 -27.46 -31.92
C PHE A 441 -0.76 -28.39 -33.13
N GLY A 442 0.04 -29.41 -32.94
CA GLY A 442 0.47 -30.26 -34.02
C GLY A 442 1.53 -29.68 -34.96
N ALA A 443 2.11 -28.55 -34.56
CA ALA A 443 3.25 -27.95 -35.27
C ALA A 443 4.57 -28.55 -34.82
N GLU A 444 5.56 -28.63 -35.73
CA GLU A 444 6.88 -29.16 -35.43
C GLU A 444 7.96 -28.08 -35.67
N ILE A 445 8.90 -27.99 -34.78
CA ILE A 445 10.14 -27.23 -34.88
C ILE A 445 11.27 -28.25 -34.71
N VAL A 446 11.96 -28.57 -35.79
CA VAL A 446 13.01 -29.57 -35.81
C VAL A 446 14.29 -29.03 -35.14
N ASP A 447 14.68 -27.83 -35.57
CA ASP A 447 15.81 -27.09 -35.01
C ASP A 447 15.39 -25.63 -34.70
N ILE A 448 15.49 -25.24 -33.46
CA ILE A 448 15.05 -23.90 -33.01
C ILE A 448 16.01 -22.79 -33.42
N ASP A 449 17.30 -23.08 -33.57
CA ASP A 449 18.29 -22.09 -34.05
C ASP A 449 18.14 -21.85 -35.56
N GLU A 450 17.83 -22.92 -36.33
CA GLU A 450 17.49 -22.78 -37.76
C GLU A 450 16.15 -22.04 -37.93
N ALA A 451 15.16 -22.33 -37.08
CA ALA A 451 13.88 -21.63 -37.07
C ALA A 451 14.06 -20.15 -36.74
N ASP A 452 14.91 -19.82 -35.79
CA ASP A 452 15.22 -18.42 -35.45
C ASP A 452 15.88 -17.69 -36.62
N ALA A 453 16.87 -18.29 -37.26
CA ALA A 453 17.56 -17.67 -38.40
C ALA A 453 16.63 -17.40 -39.62
N ASN A 454 15.56 -18.19 -39.76
CA ASN A 454 14.63 -18.09 -40.90
C ASN A 454 13.32 -17.34 -40.56
N THR A 455 13.12 -16.90 -39.32
CA THR A 455 11.88 -16.21 -38.89
C THR A 455 12.10 -14.70 -38.88
N PRO A 456 11.30 -13.91 -39.62
CA PRO A 456 11.36 -12.47 -39.54
C PRO A 456 10.89 -11.94 -38.20
N ASP A 457 11.24 -10.69 -37.85
CA ASP A 457 10.62 -9.97 -36.71
C ASP A 457 9.15 -9.65 -37.00
N GLU A 458 8.32 -9.71 -35.98
CA GLU A 458 6.88 -9.41 -36.07
C GLU A 458 6.55 -8.03 -35.43
N LEU A 459 7.55 -7.28 -34.99
CA LEU A 459 7.34 -5.91 -34.52
C LEU A 459 7.06 -4.95 -35.68
N PRO A 460 6.03 -4.10 -35.63
CA PRO A 460 5.73 -3.18 -36.70
C PRO A 460 6.85 -2.13 -36.85
N ALA A 461 7.48 -2.10 -38.02
CA ALA A 461 8.66 -1.25 -38.27
C ALA A 461 8.42 0.25 -38.00
N ALA A 462 7.19 0.73 -38.25
CA ALA A 462 6.81 2.12 -38.01
C ALA A 462 6.69 2.48 -36.51
N LEU A 463 6.59 1.48 -35.63
CA LEU A 463 6.43 1.63 -34.21
C LEU A 463 7.62 1.09 -33.40
N LEU A 464 8.75 0.82 -34.04
CA LEU A 464 9.97 0.48 -33.31
C LEU A 464 10.45 1.69 -32.49
N ARG A 465 10.90 1.42 -31.25
CA ARG A 465 11.48 2.45 -30.39
C ARG A 465 12.76 3.00 -30.97
N LYS A 466 12.86 4.33 -31.08
CA LYS A 466 14.03 5.05 -31.56
C LYS A 466 14.73 5.83 -30.45
N GLU A 467 13.98 6.20 -29.43
CA GLU A 467 14.46 7.00 -28.31
C GLU A 467 15.28 6.12 -27.36
N ALA A 468 16.40 6.66 -26.89
CA ALA A 468 17.13 6.09 -25.77
C ALA A 468 16.30 6.22 -24.48
N PHE A 469 16.53 5.32 -23.54
CA PHE A 469 15.88 5.33 -22.22
C PHE A 469 16.87 4.85 -21.16
N LEU A 470 16.56 5.14 -19.88
CA LEU A 470 17.37 4.78 -18.71
C LEU A 470 18.84 5.21 -18.86
N GLN A 471 19.06 6.43 -19.34
CA GLN A 471 20.41 6.97 -19.54
C GLN A 471 21.07 7.46 -18.26
N HIS A 472 20.29 7.63 -17.16
CA HIS A 472 20.84 8.04 -15.88
C HIS A 472 21.87 7.01 -15.37
N PRO A 473 22.99 7.45 -14.77
CA PRO A 473 24.08 6.56 -14.32
C PRO A 473 23.62 5.42 -13.42
N VAL A 474 22.62 5.61 -12.58
CA VAL A 474 22.08 4.56 -11.69
C VAL A 474 21.65 3.28 -12.44
N PHE A 475 21.13 3.41 -13.65
CA PHE A 475 20.73 2.27 -14.48
C PHE A 475 21.88 1.69 -15.30
N ASN A 476 23.09 2.24 -15.18
CA ASN A 476 24.26 1.87 -15.99
C ASN A 476 25.50 1.55 -15.14
N THR A 477 25.34 1.42 -13.81
CA THR A 477 26.46 1.23 -12.90
C THR A 477 26.39 -0.10 -12.12
N HIS A 478 25.24 -0.48 -11.60
CA HIS A 478 25.11 -1.53 -10.58
C HIS A 478 24.67 -2.90 -11.16
N HIS A 479 25.44 -3.40 -12.17
CA HIS A 479 25.09 -4.62 -12.91
C HIS A 479 25.68 -5.91 -12.32
N SER A 480 26.62 -5.84 -11.39
CA SER A 480 27.14 -7.01 -10.70
C SER A 480 26.47 -7.25 -9.37
N GLU A 481 26.47 -8.51 -8.91
CA GLU A 481 25.87 -8.96 -7.65
C GLU A 481 26.29 -8.06 -6.46
N HIS A 482 27.60 -7.83 -6.28
CA HIS A 482 28.10 -7.05 -5.15
C HIS A 482 27.88 -5.54 -5.32
N GLU A 483 27.91 -5.01 -6.53
CA GLU A 483 27.62 -3.59 -6.76
C GLU A 483 26.17 -3.26 -6.42
N LEU A 484 25.23 -4.10 -6.85
CA LEU A 484 23.81 -3.92 -6.49
C LEU A 484 23.60 -4.12 -4.99
N LEU A 485 24.20 -5.15 -4.38
CA LEU A 485 24.12 -5.40 -2.94
C LEU A 485 24.57 -4.17 -2.13
N ARG A 486 25.74 -3.60 -2.49
CA ARG A 486 26.27 -2.42 -1.82
C ARG A 486 25.41 -1.19 -2.04
N TYR A 487 24.86 -1.03 -3.24
CA TYR A 487 23.93 0.07 -3.51
C TYR A 487 22.67 -0.03 -2.64
N MET A 488 21.98 -1.17 -2.64
CA MET A 488 20.82 -1.38 -1.77
C MET A 488 21.14 -1.18 -0.29
N ARG A 489 22.32 -1.65 0.17
CA ARG A 489 22.76 -1.43 1.55
C ARG A 489 22.99 0.05 1.84
N SER A 490 23.63 0.78 0.94
CA SER A 490 23.87 2.22 1.10
C SER A 490 22.56 3.04 1.18
N LEU A 491 21.50 2.57 0.54
CA LEU A 491 20.18 3.17 0.66
C LEU A 491 19.54 2.83 2.02
N ALA A 492 19.53 1.55 2.41
CA ALA A 492 18.96 1.13 3.69
C ALA A 492 19.65 1.80 4.90
N ASP A 493 20.94 2.08 4.81
CA ASP A 493 21.69 2.75 5.89
C ASP A 493 21.27 4.20 6.12
N LYS A 494 20.67 4.85 5.13
CA LYS A 494 20.13 6.22 5.25
C LYS A 494 18.80 6.29 6.00
N ASP A 495 18.12 5.16 6.20
CA ASP A 495 16.73 5.12 6.64
C ASP A 495 16.57 4.56 8.06
N LEU A 496 15.46 4.91 8.70
CA LEU A 496 14.96 4.24 9.89
C LEU A 496 13.82 3.29 9.51
N ALA A 497 13.89 2.06 10.04
CA ALA A 497 12.90 1.02 9.97
C ALA A 497 12.87 0.25 11.30
N MET A 498 11.95 -0.71 11.46
CA MET A 498 11.77 -1.41 12.74
C MET A 498 12.93 -2.34 13.11
N ASP A 499 13.82 -2.65 12.20
CA ASP A 499 15.06 -3.36 12.47
C ASP A 499 16.10 -2.53 13.26
N ARG A 500 15.84 -1.23 13.41
CA ARG A 500 16.69 -0.29 14.16
C ARG A 500 16.03 0.29 15.40
N THR A 501 14.72 0.53 15.37
CA THR A 501 14.02 1.31 16.40
C THR A 501 12.51 1.10 16.34
N MET A 502 11.83 1.34 17.44
CA MET A 502 10.38 1.50 17.45
C MET A 502 9.93 2.64 16.52
N ILE A 503 8.81 2.44 15.84
CA ILE A 503 8.14 3.48 15.06
C ILE A 503 6.77 3.77 15.71
N PRO A 504 6.69 4.75 16.64
CA PRO A 504 5.50 4.99 17.47
C PRO A 504 4.43 5.82 16.76
N LEU A 505 4.03 5.41 15.57
CA LEU A 505 3.08 6.14 14.74
C LEU A 505 1.64 5.91 15.17
N GLY A 506 0.98 6.91 15.71
CA GLY A 506 -0.44 6.89 16.03
C GLY A 506 -1.33 6.73 14.80
N SER A 507 -2.40 5.96 14.97
CA SER A 507 -3.35 5.45 13.97
C SER A 507 -2.73 4.58 12.87
N CYS A 508 -1.45 4.25 12.97
CA CYS A 508 -0.75 3.36 12.05
C CYS A 508 0.10 2.35 12.82
N THR A 509 -0.48 1.24 13.20
CA THR A 509 0.18 0.18 13.95
C THR A 509 1.41 -0.34 13.26
N MET A 510 2.59 -0.11 13.85
CA MET A 510 3.86 -0.64 13.39
C MET A 510 4.23 -1.85 14.25
N LYS A 511 3.64 -2.99 13.94
CA LYS A 511 3.75 -4.23 14.70
C LYS A 511 4.85 -5.12 14.15
N LEU A 512 5.45 -5.95 15.00
CA LEU A 512 6.42 -6.96 14.61
C LEU A 512 5.89 -7.83 13.45
N ASN A 513 6.76 -8.06 12.48
CA ASN A 513 6.57 -9.02 11.40
C ASN A 513 7.57 -10.17 11.62
N ALA A 514 7.12 -11.23 12.25
CA ALA A 514 7.99 -12.37 12.58
C ALA A 514 8.47 -13.08 11.31
N THR A 515 9.69 -13.60 11.34
CA THR A 515 10.27 -14.31 10.18
C THR A 515 9.43 -15.52 9.76
N ALA A 516 8.89 -16.27 10.71
CA ALA A 516 8.00 -17.41 10.43
C ALA A 516 6.71 -17.02 9.69
N GLU A 517 6.20 -15.79 9.93
CA GLU A 517 5.04 -15.25 9.22
C GLU A 517 5.38 -14.89 7.77
N MET A 518 6.61 -14.43 7.52
CA MET A 518 7.07 -13.95 6.21
C MET A 518 7.53 -15.10 5.27
N ILE A 519 8.05 -16.19 5.80
CA ILE A 519 8.61 -17.30 5.01
C ILE A 519 7.68 -17.80 3.89
N PRO A 520 6.38 -18.04 4.11
CA PRO A 520 5.49 -18.57 3.08
C PRO A 520 5.31 -17.68 1.86
N VAL A 521 5.55 -16.36 1.97
CA VAL A 521 5.33 -15.39 0.89
C VAL A 521 6.18 -15.70 -0.35
N THR A 522 7.37 -16.27 -0.14
CA THR A 522 8.32 -16.58 -1.21
C THR A 522 8.21 -18.03 -1.72
N TRP A 523 7.29 -18.83 -1.19
CA TRP A 523 7.08 -20.20 -1.69
C TRP A 523 6.45 -20.18 -3.09
N PRO A 524 6.92 -21.05 -4.00
CA PRO A 524 6.37 -21.12 -5.35
C PRO A 524 4.87 -21.40 -5.40
N GLU A 525 4.37 -22.17 -4.44
CA GLU A 525 2.95 -22.53 -4.32
C GLU A 525 2.05 -21.32 -4.00
N PHE A 526 2.61 -20.22 -3.47
CA PHE A 526 1.90 -18.95 -3.31
C PHE A 526 2.37 -17.90 -4.33
N GLY A 527 3.66 -17.67 -4.45
CA GLY A 527 4.21 -16.66 -5.37
C GLY A 527 4.05 -17.01 -6.86
N GLY A 528 4.08 -18.29 -7.21
CA GLY A 528 4.09 -18.75 -8.61
C GLY A 528 2.74 -19.01 -9.26
N ILE A 529 1.63 -18.74 -8.58
CA ILE A 529 0.28 -19.01 -9.12
C ILE A 529 -0.26 -17.77 -9.86
N HIS A 530 -0.67 -17.98 -11.11
CA HIS A 530 -1.33 -16.96 -11.91
C HIS A 530 -2.76 -16.69 -11.39
N PRO A 531 -3.25 -15.42 -11.33
CA PRO A 531 -4.58 -15.11 -10.80
C PRO A 531 -5.75 -15.74 -11.57
N LEU A 532 -5.54 -16.08 -12.83
CA LEU A 532 -6.54 -16.75 -13.69
C LEU A 532 -6.24 -18.23 -13.89
N ALA A 533 -5.43 -18.84 -13.04
CA ALA A 533 -5.22 -20.28 -13.07
C ALA A 533 -6.53 -21.03 -12.76
N PRO A 534 -6.77 -22.20 -13.38
CA PRO A 534 -7.97 -23.01 -13.13
C PRO A 534 -8.19 -23.34 -11.64
N ALA A 535 -9.43 -23.35 -11.20
CA ALA A 535 -9.80 -23.52 -9.79
C ALA A 535 -9.28 -24.82 -9.15
N ASP A 536 -9.12 -25.90 -9.94
CA ASP A 536 -8.55 -27.16 -9.45
C ASP A 536 -7.04 -27.09 -9.17
N GLN A 537 -6.38 -26.02 -9.62
CA GLN A 537 -4.97 -25.74 -9.37
C GLN A 537 -4.74 -24.80 -8.18
N THR A 538 -5.80 -24.16 -7.64
CA THR A 538 -5.73 -23.10 -6.62
C THR A 538 -6.40 -23.49 -5.32
N GLN A 539 -6.54 -24.78 -5.05
CA GLN A 539 -7.24 -25.30 -3.87
C GLN A 539 -6.57 -24.91 -2.54
N GLY A 540 -5.25 -24.69 -2.54
CA GLY A 540 -4.53 -24.17 -1.39
C GLY A 540 -4.92 -22.72 -1.10
N TYR A 541 -4.97 -21.85 -2.12
CA TYR A 541 -5.45 -20.49 -1.95
C TYR A 541 -6.90 -20.43 -1.50
N LYS A 542 -7.77 -21.25 -2.08
CA LYS A 542 -9.17 -21.33 -1.66
C LYS A 542 -9.28 -21.62 -0.16
N GLN A 543 -8.58 -22.65 0.33
CA GLN A 543 -8.58 -22.99 1.74
C GLN A 543 -8.01 -21.87 2.61
N LEU A 544 -6.87 -21.29 2.23
CA LEU A 544 -6.24 -20.20 2.97
C LEU A 544 -7.20 -19.01 3.13
N ILE A 545 -7.87 -18.62 2.05
CA ILE A 545 -8.81 -17.49 2.00
C ILE A 545 -10.03 -17.79 2.89
N GLU A 546 -10.66 -18.95 2.72
CA GLU A 546 -11.81 -19.36 3.53
C GLU A 546 -11.48 -19.42 5.04
N GLU A 547 -10.31 -19.96 5.41
CA GLU A 547 -9.86 -19.98 6.81
C GLU A 547 -9.60 -18.57 7.35
N LEU A 548 -8.93 -17.70 6.59
CA LEU A 548 -8.64 -16.34 7.02
C LEU A 548 -9.91 -15.49 7.12
N GLU A 549 -10.85 -15.60 6.19
CA GLU A 549 -12.14 -14.94 6.26
C GLU A 549 -12.90 -15.35 7.53
N ALA A 550 -12.93 -16.66 7.84
CA ALA A 550 -13.55 -17.16 9.06
C ALA A 550 -12.87 -16.62 10.33
N MET A 551 -11.54 -16.54 10.36
CA MET A 551 -10.78 -15.97 11.46
C MET A 551 -11.11 -14.48 11.65
N LEU A 552 -11.21 -13.70 10.55
CA LEU A 552 -11.56 -12.29 10.60
C LEU A 552 -13.01 -12.05 11.01
N VAL A 553 -13.95 -12.88 10.57
CA VAL A 553 -15.35 -12.89 11.04
C VAL A 553 -15.37 -13.08 12.55
N GLU A 554 -14.63 -14.04 13.08
CA GLU A 554 -14.56 -14.27 14.52
C GLU A 554 -13.96 -13.09 15.29
N CYS A 555 -12.88 -12.49 14.77
CA CYS A 555 -12.25 -11.32 15.41
C CYS A 555 -13.15 -10.09 15.43
N THR A 556 -14.00 -9.90 14.42
CA THR A 556 -14.76 -8.67 14.21
C THR A 556 -16.24 -8.77 14.58
N GLY A 557 -16.79 -9.99 14.58
CA GLY A 557 -18.21 -10.24 14.86
C GLY A 557 -19.17 -9.90 13.70
N TYR A 558 -18.65 -9.61 12.51
CA TYR A 558 -19.43 -9.53 11.29
C TYR A 558 -19.82 -10.92 10.77
N ASP A 559 -20.53 -10.99 9.66
CA ASP A 559 -21.11 -12.23 9.16
C ASP A 559 -20.42 -12.69 7.83
N ALA A 560 -19.76 -11.79 7.12
CA ALA A 560 -19.01 -12.07 5.91
C ALA A 560 -17.83 -11.10 5.73
N VAL A 561 -16.79 -11.55 5.01
CA VAL A 561 -15.60 -10.76 4.70
C VAL A 561 -15.26 -10.94 3.22
N SER A 562 -14.78 -9.89 2.57
CA SER A 562 -14.13 -9.95 1.25
C SER A 562 -12.67 -9.55 1.37
N LEU A 563 -11.76 -10.38 0.85
CA LEU A 563 -10.31 -10.11 0.80
C LEU A 563 -9.87 -9.47 -0.54
N GLN A 564 -10.83 -9.08 -1.40
CA GLN A 564 -10.51 -8.46 -2.68
C GLN A 564 -9.83 -7.08 -2.55
N PRO A 565 -10.21 -6.18 -1.61
CA PRO A 565 -9.59 -4.86 -1.53
C PRO A 565 -8.10 -4.94 -1.18
N ASN A 566 -7.26 -4.39 -2.04
CA ASN A 566 -5.80 -4.42 -1.93
C ASN A 566 -5.19 -3.20 -1.21
N SER A 567 -6.00 -2.45 -0.48
CA SER A 567 -5.60 -1.41 0.46
C SER A 567 -6.77 -1.05 1.38
N GLY A 568 -6.50 -0.34 2.50
CA GLY A 568 -7.55 0.18 3.36
C GLY A 568 -8.53 1.08 2.62
N ALA A 569 -8.02 1.99 1.80
CA ALA A 569 -8.84 2.88 0.98
C ALA A 569 -9.77 2.12 0.00
N GLN A 570 -9.32 0.99 -0.55
CA GLN A 570 -10.16 0.11 -1.37
C GLN A 570 -11.19 -0.65 -0.52
N GLY A 571 -10.85 -0.99 0.72
CA GLY A 571 -11.81 -1.56 1.68
C GLY A 571 -12.91 -0.57 2.06
N GLU A 572 -12.54 0.71 2.29
CA GLU A 572 -13.52 1.78 2.49
C GLU A 572 -14.45 1.92 1.29
N TYR A 573 -13.87 1.96 0.10
CA TYR A 573 -14.62 2.07 -1.14
C TYR A 573 -15.59 0.89 -1.34
N ALA A 574 -15.12 -0.34 -1.14
CA ALA A 574 -15.95 -1.55 -1.24
C ALA A 574 -17.12 -1.52 -0.24
N GLY A 575 -16.86 -1.13 1.01
CA GLY A 575 -17.90 -1.06 2.05
C GLY A 575 -18.96 -0.01 1.76
N LEU A 576 -18.58 1.17 1.27
CA LEU A 576 -19.53 2.22 0.87
C LEU A 576 -20.31 1.85 -0.39
N LEU A 577 -19.69 1.15 -1.36
CA LEU A 577 -20.39 0.60 -2.51
C LEU A 577 -21.45 -0.43 -2.09
N ALA A 578 -21.11 -1.30 -1.11
CA ALA A 578 -22.08 -2.27 -0.57
C ALA A 578 -23.29 -1.57 0.05
N ILE A 579 -23.08 -0.52 0.84
CA ILE A 579 -24.17 0.29 1.42
C ILE A 579 -25.02 0.93 0.30
N ARG A 580 -24.38 1.53 -0.68
CA ARG A 580 -25.09 2.17 -1.79
C ARG A 580 -25.91 1.18 -2.62
N ALA A 581 -25.32 0.04 -2.95
CA ALA A 581 -26.00 -1.02 -3.68
C ALA A 581 -27.18 -1.62 -2.88
N TYR A 582 -27.03 -1.73 -1.55
CA TYR A 582 -28.11 -2.14 -0.66
C TYR A 582 -29.28 -1.16 -0.73
N HIS A 583 -29.07 0.15 -0.59
CA HIS A 583 -30.13 1.16 -0.69
C HIS A 583 -30.81 1.14 -2.06
N ARG A 584 -30.03 1.10 -3.15
CA ARG A 584 -30.54 0.99 -4.52
C ARG A 584 -31.41 -0.26 -4.72
N SER A 585 -31.00 -1.40 -4.15
CA SER A 585 -31.78 -2.64 -4.25
C SER A 585 -33.17 -2.57 -3.62
N ARG A 586 -33.37 -1.57 -2.75
CA ARG A 586 -34.65 -1.27 -2.07
C ARG A 586 -35.44 -0.14 -2.73
N GLY A 587 -34.93 0.43 -3.86
CA GLY A 587 -35.51 1.59 -4.52
C GLY A 587 -35.28 2.91 -3.76
N GLU A 588 -34.25 2.99 -2.94
CA GLU A 588 -33.89 4.16 -2.11
C GLU A 588 -32.68 4.90 -2.70
N ASP A 589 -32.68 5.13 -4.02
CA ASP A 589 -31.56 5.76 -4.75
C ASP A 589 -31.22 7.18 -4.25
N GLN A 590 -32.21 7.85 -3.62
CA GLN A 590 -32.03 9.20 -3.04
C GLN A 590 -31.15 9.20 -1.79
N ARG A 591 -30.85 8.05 -1.17
CA ARG A 591 -29.99 7.97 -0.01
C ARG A 591 -28.52 8.16 -0.42
N ASP A 592 -28.04 9.39 -0.30
CA ASP A 592 -26.72 9.81 -0.74
C ASP A 592 -25.91 10.58 0.32
N ILE A 593 -26.47 10.82 1.52
CA ILE A 593 -25.78 11.54 2.60
C ILE A 593 -24.93 10.58 3.41
N CYS A 594 -23.64 10.91 3.55
CA CYS A 594 -22.72 10.25 4.47
C CYS A 594 -22.32 11.21 5.59
N LEU A 595 -22.68 10.89 6.83
CA LEU A 595 -22.22 11.63 8.01
C LEU A 595 -20.79 11.21 8.34
N ILE A 596 -19.90 12.16 8.58
CA ILE A 596 -18.50 11.89 8.90
C ILE A 596 -18.04 12.84 10.00
N PRO A 597 -17.53 12.36 11.15
CA PRO A 597 -16.96 13.21 12.21
C PRO A 597 -15.79 14.04 11.68
N GLU A 598 -15.62 15.26 12.18
CA GLU A 598 -14.52 16.15 11.80
C GLU A 598 -13.15 15.56 12.13
N SER A 599 -13.07 14.67 13.12
CA SER A 599 -11.87 13.94 13.53
C SER A 599 -11.51 12.76 12.59
N ALA A 600 -12.40 12.36 11.66
CA ALA A 600 -12.17 11.20 10.80
C ALA A 600 -10.93 11.34 9.92
N HIS A 601 -10.31 10.22 9.60
CA HIS A 601 -9.20 10.15 8.65
C HIS A 601 -9.60 10.73 7.30
N GLY A 602 -8.67 11.39 6.60
CA GLY A 602 -8.94 12.05 5.32
C GLY A 602 -9.39 11.12 4.19
N THR A 603 -9.11 9.81 4.30
CA THR A 603 -9.58 8.80 3.32
C THR A 603 -11.09 8.61 3.37
N ASN A 604 -11.73 8.75 4.55
CA ASN A 604 -13.18 8.54 4.70
C ASN A 604 -14.01 9.49 3.82
N PRO A 605 -13.85 10.83 3.90
CA PRO A 605 -14.58 11.73 3.01
C PRO A 605 -14.21 11.56 1.54
N ALA A 606 -12.95 11.22 1.22
CA ALA A 606 -12.53 10.96 -0.14
C ALA A 606 -13.23 9.70 -0.72
N SER A 607 -13.32 8.61 0.06
CA SER A 607 -14.00 7.37 -0.34
C SER A 607 -15.51 7.59 -0.51
N ALA A 608 -16.15 8.35 0.38
CA ALA A 608 -17.56 8.70 0.27
C ALA A 608 -17.85 9.48 -1.03
N GLN A 609 -17.01 10.46 -1.34
CA GLN A 609 -17.11 11.24 -2.60
C GLN A 609 -16.97 10.34 -3.85
N MET A 610 -16.03 9.37 -3.83
CA MET A 610 -15.83 8.42 -4.93
C MET A 610 -17.03 7.49 -5.15
N CYS A 611 -17.83 7.24 -4.11
CA CYS A 611 -19.09 6.51 -4.20
C CYS A 611 -20.27 7.40 -4.62
N GLY A 612 -20.05 8.69 -4.89
CA GLY A 612 -21.11 9.66 -5.23
C GLY A 612 -21.96 10.04 -4.02
N MET A 613 -21.45 9.88 -2.81
CA MET A 613 -22.12 10.34 -1.59
C MET A 613 -21.76 11.80 -1.29
N THR A 614 -22.70 12.51 -0.72
CA THR A 614 -22.49 13.87 -0.21
C THR A 614 -22.03 13.81 1.25
N VAL A 615 -20.86 14.32 1.52
CA VAL A 615 -20.27 14.35 2.88
C VAL A 615 -20.93 15.45 3.70
N VAL A 616 -21.44 15.08 4.87
CA VAL A 616 -21.94 16.01 5.90
C VAL A 616 -21.09 15.80 7.17
N VAL A 617 -20.28 16.79 7.49
CA VAL A 617 -19.38 16.72 8.65
C VAL A 617 -20.19 16.85 9.95
N THR A 618 -19.90 15.97 10.93
CA THR A 618 -20.44 16.04 12.29
C THR A 618 -19.37 16.52 13.26
N LYS A 619 -19.79 17.18 14.35
CA LYS A 619 -18.89 17.76 15.34
C LYS A 619 -18.37 16.74 16.31
N CYS A 620 -17.26 17.07 16.96
CA CYS A 620 -16.79 16.43 18.19
C CYS A 620 -16.99 17.38 19.39
N ASP A 621 -17.14 16.83 20.57
CA ASP A 621 -17.23 17.58 21.82
C ASP A 621 -15.83 18.04 22.31
N ALA A 622 -15.79 18.79 23.41
CA ALA A 622 -14.54 19.27 23.99
C ALA A 622 -13.64 18.16 24.55
N ASN A 623 -14.18 16.97 24.78
CA ASN A 623 -13.45 15.80 25.28
C ASN A 623 -12.95 14.87 24.15
N GLY A 624 -13.20 15.23 22.88
CA GLY A 624 -12.82 14.43 21.74
C GLY A 624 -13.79 13.32 21.37
N ASN A 625 -14.98 13.25 21.99
CA ASN A 625 -16.02 12.31 21.59
C ASN A 625 -16.86 12.88 20.45
N VAL A 626 -17.51 12.03 19.70
CA VAL A 626 -18.48 12.46 18.69
C VAL A 626 -19.69 13.10 19.36
N ASP A 627 -20.09 14.29 18.90
CA ASP A 627 -21.24 15.00 19.43
C ASP A 627 -22.54 14.29 19.00
N ILE A 628 -23.15 13.57 19.95
CA ILE A 628 -24.35 12.77 19.70
C ILE A 628 -25.58 13.62 19.34
N ASP A 629 -25.68 14.84 19.88
CA ASP A 629 -26.80 15.74 19.60
C ASP A 629 -26.68 16.31 18.19
N ASP A 630 -25.45 16.60 17.74
CA ASP A 630 -25.19 17.01 16.35
C ASP A 630 -25.48 15.86 15.37
N ILE A 631 -25.09 14.61 15.70
CA ILE A 631 -25.44 13.44 14.88
C ILE A 631 -26.96 13.28 14.80
N ARG A 632 -27.67 13.36 15.94
CA ARG A 632 -29.14 13.25 15.97
C ARG A 632 -29.79 14.30 15.08
N ALA A 633 -29.44 15.56 15.28
CA ALA A 633 -30.00 16.68 14.51
C ALA A 633 -29.77 16.52 13.01
N LYS A 634 -28.60 16.02 12.61
CA LYS A 634 -28.26 15.78 11.20
C LYS A 634 -28.95 14.55 10.64
N ALA A 635 -29.04 13.46 11.39
CA ALA A 635 -29.76 12.27 11.01
C ALA A 635 -31.27 12.57 10.80
N GLU A 636 -31.90 13.32 11.70
CA GLU A 636 -33.26 13.80 11.55
C GLU A 636 -33.43 14.69 10.31
N LYS A 637 -32.53 15.66 10.14
CA LYS A 637 -32.58 16.62 8.99
C LYS A 637 -32.48 15.91 7.65
N TYR A 638 -31.70 14.87 7.55
CA TYR A 638 -31.42 14.15 6.31
C TYR A 638 -32.06 12.76 6.26
N SER A 639 -33.07 12.49 7.10
CA SER A 639 -33.66 11.16 7.30
C SER A 639 -34.03 10.45 6.00
N ASP A 640 -34.58 11.15 5.02
CA ASP A 640 -34.96 10.58 3.73
C ASP A 640 -33.76 10.28 2.80
N ARG A 641 -32.62 10.90 3.08
CA ARG A 641 -31.41 10.83 2.27
C ARG A 641 -30.23 10.20 2.99
N LEU A 642 -30.33 9.89 4.26
CA LEU A 642 -29.23 9.34 5.03
C LEU A 642 -28.86 7.94 4.50
N ALA A 643 -27.68 7.81 3.93
CA ALA A 643 -27.13 6.54 3.46
C ALA A 643 -26.27 5.87 4.53
N ALA A 644 -25.34 6.63 5.12
CA ALA A 644 -24.36 6.08 6.04
C ALA A 644 -23.86 7.10 7.07
N LEU A 645 -23.33 6.57 8.17
CA LEU A 645 -22.37 7.24 9.04
C LEU A 645 -21.05 6.50 8.93
N MET A 646 -19.93 7.19 8.74
CA MET A 646 -18.58 6.64 8.91
C MET A 646 -18.01 7.11 10.25
N ILE A 647 -17.68 6.18 11.13
CA ILE A 647 -17.09 6.46 12.45
C ILE A 647 -15.84 5.63 12.66
N THR A 648 -14.75 6.25 13.15
CA THR A 648 -13.53 5.52 13.55
C THR A 648 -13.68 5.02 14.97
N TYR A 649 -13.31 3.76 15.23
CA TYR A 649 -13.43 3.17 16.56
C TYR A 649 -12.26 2.24 16.90
N PRO A 650 -11.55 2.41 18.05
CA PRO A 650 -11.64 3.58 18.96
C PRO A 650 -11.42 4.89 18.20
N SER A 651 -11.86 6.01 18.78
CA SER A 651 -11.80 7.30 18.08
C SER A 651 -10.36 7.69 17.74
N THR A 652 -10.18 8.51 16.71
CA THR A 652 -8.88 9.08 16.36
C THR A 652 -8.27 9.97 17.45
N HIS A 653 -9.03 10.26 18.51
CA HIS A 653 -8.53 10.93 19.71
C HIS A 653 -7.88 9.98 20.74
N GLY A 654 -7.76 8.68 20.41
CA GLY A 654 -7.16 7.67 21.25
C GLY A 654 -8.04 7.21 22.43
N VAL A 655 -9.35 7.34 22.32
CA VAL A 655 -10.31 7.00 23.38
C VAL A 655 -11.45 6.12 22.85
N PHE A 656 -12.06 5.33 23.74
CA PHE A 656 -13.28 4.58 23.44
C PHE A 656 -14.50 5.49 23.58
N GLU A 657 -15.28 5.61 22.49
CA GLU A 657 -16.59 6.27 22.51
C GLU A 657 -17.57 5.50 23.40
N GLU A 658 -18.12 6.17 24.42
CA GLU A 658 -19.09 5.54 25.34
C GLU A 658 -20.44 5.31 24.66
N ASP A 659 -20.85 6.24 23.79
CA ASP A 659 -22.18 6.26 23.19
C ASP A 659 -22.27 5.55 21.82
N VAL A 660 -21.26 4.77 21.42
CA VAL A 660 -21.21 4.16 20.08
C VAL A 660 -22.47 3.35 19.76
N VAL A 661 -23.01 2.59 20.71
CA VAL A 661 -24.24 1.81 20.51
C VAL A 661 -25.42 2.73 20.20
N ARG A 662 -25.57 3.81 20.97
CA ARG A 662 -26.64 4.79 20.79
C ARG A 662 -26.47 5.57 19.48
N ILE A 663 -25.26 5.86 19.06
CA ILE A 663 -24.96 6.46 17.75
C ILE A 663 -25.44 5.55 16.61
N CYS A 664 -25.14 4.24 16.70
CA CYS A 664 -25.64 3.25 15.73
C CYS A 664 -27.17 3.22 15.69
N GLU A 665 -27.83 3.19 16.82
CA GLU A 665 -29.30 3.20 16.92
C GLU A 665 -29.93 4.43 16.26
N ILE A 666 -29.37 5.63 16.48
CA ILE A 666 -29.85 6.87 15.86
C ILE A 666 -29.75 6.77 14.34
N VAL A 667 -28.65 6.30 13.80
CA VAL A 667 -28.44 6.18 12.35
C VAL A 667 -29.43 5.19 11.74
N HIS A 668 -29.63 4.03 12.37
CA HIS A 668 -30.57 3.00 11.93
C HIS A 668 -32.03 3.48 11.98
N GLN A 669 -32.42 4.24 13.01
CA GLN A 669 -33.77 4.83 13.12
C GLN A 669 -34.10 5.73 11.91
N HIS A 670 -33.11 6.35 11.31
CA HIS A 670 -33.24 7.19 10.13
C HIS A 670 -32.91 6.48 8.80
N GLY A 671 -32.79 5.14 8.83
CA GLY A 671 -32.59 4.28 7.65
C GLY A 671 -31.17 4.21 7.11
N GLY A 672 -30.20 4.88 7.73
CA GLY A 672 -28.78 4.81 7.36
C GLY A 672 -28.11 3.53 7.83
N GLN A 673 -26.94 3.23 7.27
CA GLN A 673 -26.07 2.13 7.70
C GLN A 673 -24.85 2.69 8.45
N VAL A 674 -24.32 1.92 9.41
CA VAL A 674 -23.14 2.33 10.17
C VAL A 674 -21.90 1.66 9.62
N TYR A 675 -21.00 2.48 9.11
CA TYR A 675 -19.66 2.09 8.69
C TYR A 675 -18.68 2.42 9.81
N THR A 676 -18.05 1.40 10.39
CA THR A 676 -16.95 1.60 11.35
C THR A 676 -15.62 1.52 10.62
N ASP A 677 -14.85 2.60 10.67
CA ASP A 677 -13.44 2.56 10.27
C ASP A 677 -12.67 1.72 11.31
N GLY A 678 -12.47 0.46 10.95
CA GLY A 678 -11.74 -0.54 11.73
C GLY A 678 -10.34 -0.79 11.18
N ALA A 679 -9.77 0.17 10.48
CA ALA A 679 -8.42 0.08 9.93
C ALA A 679 -7.41 -0.36 10.99
N ASN A 680 -7.57 0.12 12.22
CA ASN A 680 -6.79 -0.29 13.38
C ASN A 680 -7.68 -1.01 14.41
N MET A 681 -7.47 -2.32 14.56
CA MET A 681 -8.17 -3.19 15.53
C MET A 681 -7.33 -3.47 16.78
N ASN A 682 -6.23 -2.77 17.00
CA ASN A 682 -5.24 -3.10 18.06
C ASN A 682 -5.81 -3.00 19.47
N ALA A 683 -6.83 -2.16 19.67
CA ALA A 683 -7.55 -2.06 20.95
C ALA A 683 -8.80 -2.95 21.04
N LEU A 684 -9.16 -3.69 19.99
CA LEU A 684 -10.48 -4.33 19.88
C LEU A 684 -10.44 -5.85 19.86
N VAL A 685 -9.44 -6.47 19.18
CA VAL A 685 -9.40 -7.92 18.97
C VAL A 685 -9.55 -8.65 20.31
N SER A 686 -10.51 -9.58 20.41
CA SER A 686 -10.85 -10.35 21.60
C SER A 686 -11.53 -9.58 22.75
N VAL A 687 -11.46 -8.25 22.79
CA VAL A 687 -12.09 -7.46 23.88
C VAL A 687 -13.41 -6.81 23.48
N ALA A 688 -13.56 -6.47 22.21
CA ALA A 688 -14.81 -5.92 21.64
C ALA A 688 -14.94 -6.26 20.16
N LYS A 689 -16.17 -6.42 19.67
CA LYS A 689 -16.46 -6.84 18.29
C LYS A 689 -17.38 -5.83 17.61
N PRO A 690 -16.92 -5.07 16.57
CA PRO A 690 -17.73 -4.03 15.94
C PRO A 690 -19.04 -4.55 15.35
N GLY A 691 -19.08 -5.72 14.77
CA GLY A 691 -20.30 -6.34 14.26
C GLY A 691 -21.34 -6.73 15.32
N LYS A 692 -21.07 -6.50 16.61
CA LYS A 692 -21.99 -6.83 17.73
C LYS A 692 -22.59 -5.61 18.41
N TRP A 693 -22.04 -4.40 18.21
CA TRP A 693 -22.59 -3.19 18.83
C TRP A 693 -23.42 -2.30 17.88
N GLY A 694 -23.72 -2.78 16.66
CA GLY A 694 -24.56 -2.07 15.72
C GLY A 694 -23.84 -1.56 14.46
N SER A 695 -22.58 -1.86 14.29
CA SER A 695 -21.88 -1.58 13.02
C SER A 695 -22.30 -2.58 11.93
N ASP A 696 -22.58 -2.06 10.74
CA ASP A 696 -23.01 -2.85 9.59
C ASP A 696 -21.87 -3.25 8.65
N VAL A 697 -20.86 -2.39 8.56
CA VAL A 697 -19.69 -2.54 7.69
C VAL A 697 -18.43 -2.08 8.41
N SER A 698 -17.31 -2.73 8.14
CA SER A 698 -15.98 -2.23 8.48
C SER A 698 -14.98 -2.64 7.42
N HIS A 699 -13.99 -1.79 7.16
CA HIS A 699 -12.75 -2.29 6.58
C HIS A 699 -11.72 -2.55 7.68
N LEU A 700 -10.80 -3.43 7.37
CA LEU A 700 -9.65 -3.74 8.21
C LEU A 700 -8.38 -3.43 7.44
N ASN A 701 -7.28 -3.14 8.14
CA ASN A 701 -5.96 -3.11 7.51
C ASN A 701 -5.12 -4.25 8.07
N LEU A 702 -4.93 -5.31 7.28
CA LEU A 702 -4.11 -6.46 7.71
C LEU A 702 -2.64 -6.05 7.91
N HIS A 703 -2.22 -4.97 7.25
CA HIS A 703 -0.90 -4.34 7.44
C HIS A 703 -0.80 -3.43 8.67
N LYS A 704 -1.72 -3.54 9.62
CA LYS A 704 -1.70 -2.94 10.95
C LYS A 704 -1.81 -4.06 12.01
N THR A 705 -3.00 -4.35 12.48
CA THR A 705 -3.26 -5.30 13.58
C THR A 705 -2.84 -6.74 13.28
N PHE A 706 -2.85 -7.17 12.01
CA PHE A 706 -2.63 -8.56 11.60
C PHE A 706 -1.28 -8.80 10.90
N CYS A 707 -0.25 -8.02 11.25
CA CYS A 707 1.18 -8.22 10.97
C CYS A 707 1.65 -8.20 9.51
N ILE A 708 0.84 -7.88 8.52
CA ILE A 708 1.39 -7.63 7.18
C ILE A 708 2.29 -6.39 7.25
N PRO A 709 3.54 -6.43 6.77
CA PRO A 709 4.48 -5.31 6.88
C PRO A 709 4.06 -4.10 6.04
N HIS A 710 4.47 -2.91 6.49
CA HIS A 710 4.13 -1.66 5.80
C HIS A 710 4.93 -1.40 4.52
N GLY A 711 6.10 -2.05 4.34
CA GLY A 711 6.90 -2.01 3.11
C GLY A 711 7.26 -0.61 2.59
N GLY A 712 7.42 0.37 3.49
CA GLY A 712 7.69 1.76 3.08
C GLY A 712 6.46 2.52 2.55
N GLY A 713 5.26 1.97 2.72
CA GLY A 713 4.01 2.54 2.24
C GLY A 713 3.21 1.60 1.32
N GLY A 714 3.34 0.32 1.53
CA GLY A 714 2.74 -0.82 0.85
C GLY A 714 3.76 -1.93 0.60
N PRO A 715 3.25 -3.17 0.54
CA PRO A 715 1.90 -3.57 0.16
C PRO A 715 0.85 -3.42 1.26
N GLY A 716 -0.43 -3.44 0.86
CA GLY A 716 -1.57 -3.42 1.75
C GLY A 716 -2.64 -4.45 1.41
N VAL A 717 -3.45 -4.79 2.41
CA VAL A 717 -4.71 -5.54 2.26
C VAL A 717 -5.75 -4.88 3.15
N GLY A 718 -6.92 -4.61 2.59
CA GLY A 718 -8.00 -3.91 3.29
C GLY A 718 -9.32 -4.70 3.24
N PRO A 719 -9.45 -5.85 3.94
CA PRO A 719 -10.67 -6.63 3.92
C PRO A 719 -11.90 -5.78 4.24
N CYS A 720 -13.00 -6.04 3.54
CA CYS A 720 -14.30 -5.46 3.81
C CYS A 720 -15.17 -6.49 4.53
N ALA A 721 -15.51 -6.21 5.79
CA ALA A 721 -16.33 -7.05 6.65
C ALA A 721 -17.74 -6.46 6.79
N VAL A 722 -18.78 -7.29 6.67
CA VAL A 722 -20.16 -6.81 6.62
C VAL A 722 -21.12 -7.72 7.38
N LYS A 723 -22.27 -7.14 7.79
CA LYS A 723 -23.40 -7.90 8.29
C LYS A 723 -24.10 -8.65 7.16
N SER A 724 -24.86 -9.70 7.53
CA SER A 724 -25.49 -10.64 6.59
C SER A 724 -26.34 -9.96 5.51
N HIS A 725 -27.05 -8.88 5.82
CA HIS A 725 -27.88 -8.15 4.86
C HIS A 725 -27.07 -7.41 3.78
N LEU A 726 -25.81 -7.14 4.04
CA LEU A 726 -24.88 -6.50 3.10
C LEU A 726 -23.97 -7.51 2.37
N ALA A 727 -23.90 -8.76 2.82
CA ALA A 727 -23.07 -9.79 2.20
C ALA A 727 -23.30 -9.98 0.68
N PRO A 728 -24.56 -9.95 0.16
CA PRO A 728 -24.83 -10.04 -1.27
C PRO A 728 -24.29 -8.87 -2.11
N PHE A 729 -23.79 -7.81 -1.45
CA PHE A 729 -23.28 -6.58 -2.06
C PHE A 729 -21.76 -6.44 -1.94
N LEU A 730 -21.06 -7.46 -1.45
CA LEU A 730 -19.59 -7.50 -1.49
C LEU A 730 -19.12 -7.55 -2.96
N PRO A 731 -17.90 -7.03 -3.26
CA PRO A 731 -17.35 -7.05 -4.61
C PRO A 731 -17.29 -8.47 -5.19
N ARG A 732 -17.77 -8.61 -6.44
CA ARG A 732 -17.73 -9.91 -7.15
C ARG A 732 -16.31 -10.22 -7.66
N GLU A 733 -16.08 -11.48 -7.95
CA GLU A 733 -14.89 -11.92 -8.67
C GLU A 733 -15.00 -11.65 -10.18
N LEU A 734 -13.90 -11.75 -10.90
CA LEU A 734 -13.87 -11.58 -12.36
C LEU A 734 -14.77 -12.63 -13.03
N GLY A 735 -15.72 -12.16 -13.84
CA GLY A 735 -16.70 -13.00 -14.51
C GLY A 735 -17.78 -13.61 -13.60
N GLY A 736 -17.75 -13.30 -12.30
CA GLY A 736 -18.73 -13.75 -11.32
C GLY A 736 -20.03 -12.94 -11.35
N GLU A 737 -21.06 -13.46 -10.70
CA GLU A 737 -22.33 -12.74 -10.47
C GLU A 737 -22.25 -11.92 -9.18
N GLY A 738 -22.86 -10.74 -9.17
CA GLY A 738 -22.92 -9.86 -7.99
C GLY A 738 -23.49 -8.48 -8.30
N LYS A 739 -23.86 -7.76 -7.24
CA LYS A 739 -24.47 -6.42 -7.34
C LYS A 739 -23.43 -5.30 -7.40
N VAL A 740 -22.23 -5.55 -6.87
CA VAL A 740 -21.09 -4.64 -6.91
C VAL A 740 -20.00 -5.28 -7.77
N GLY A 741 -19.42 -4.51 -8.67
CA GLY A 741 -18.33 -4.94 -9.53
C GLY A 741 -17.00 -5.07 -8.78
N MET A 742 -15.93 -5.43 -9.51
CA MET A 742 -14.58 -5.53 -8.94
C MET A 742 -14.07 -4.16 -8.48
N VAL A 743 -13.34 -4.17 -7.37
CA VAL A 743 -12.63 -2.98 -6.84
C VAL A 743 -11.11 -3.07 -7.02
N SER A 744 -10.59 -4.24 -7.36
CA SER A 744 -9.18 -4.53 -7.66
C SER A 744 -9.07 -5.34 -8.95
N ALA A 745 -7.91 -5.34 -9.61
CA ALA A 745 -7.66 -6.08 -10.85
C ALA A 745 -7.74 -7.61 -10.67
N ALA A 746 -7.41 -8.12 -9.49
CA ALA A 746 -7.49 -9.54 -9.15
C ALA A 746 -8.58 -9.81 -8.11
N SER A 747 -9.21 -11.00 -8.19
CA SER A 747 -10.33 -11.39 -7.33
C SER A 747 -10.01 -11.36 -5.84
N PHE A 748 -8.73 -11.53 -5.47
CA PHE A 748 -8.29 -11.54 -4.07
C PHE A 748 -7.18 -10.50 -3.79
N GLY A 749 -7.08 -9.46 -4.61
CA GLY A 749 -6.21 -8.32 -4.41
C GLY A 749 -4.74 -8.68 -4.18
N SER A 750 -4.27 -8.54 -2.94
CA SER A 750 -2.89 -8.84 -2.52
C SER A 750 -2.76 -10.27 -1.95
N ALA A 751 -3.16 -11.28 -2.70
CA ALA A 751 -3.33 -12.65 -2.22
C ALA A 751 -2.06 -13.28 -1.65
N SER A 752 -0.87 -13.02 -2.23
CA SER A 752 0.37 -13.71 -1.81
C SER A 752 0.88 -13.32 -0.42
N ILE A 753 0.35 -12.24 0.16
CA ILE A 753 0.72 -11.80 1.52
C ILE A 753 -0.33 -12.15 2.58
N LEU A 754 -1.46 -12.76 2.20
CA LEU A 754 -2.46 -13.29 3.14
C LEU A 754 -1.92 -14.36 4.10
N PRO A 755 -0.94 -15.21 3.70
CA PRO A 755 -0.29 -16.13 4.60
C PRO A 755 0.25 -15.49 5.89
N ILE A 756 0.71 -14.25 5.84
CA ILE A 756 1.26 -13.53 7.01
C ILE A 756 0.20 -13.41 8.11
N SER A 757 -0.98 -12.90 7.77
CA SER A 757 -2.07 -12.74 8.75
C SER A 757 -2.62 -14.09 9.23
N TRP A 758 -2.71 -15.08 8.35
CA TRP A 758 -3.09 -16.43 8.72
C TRP A 758 -2.10 -17.03 9.73
N MET A 759 -0.79 -16.89 9.47
CA MET A 759 0.28 -17.33 10.37
C MET A 759 0.19 -16.61 11.71
N TYR A 760 0.07 -15.27 11.72
CA TYR A 760 -0.04 -14.49 12.94
C TYR A 760 -1.20 -14.96 13.82
N ILE A 761 -2.42 -15.07 13.26
CA ILE A 761 -3.60 -15.48 14.04
C ILE A 761 -3.43 -16.92 14.56
N THR A 762 -2.84 -17.81 13.75
CA THR A 762 -2.60 -19.21 14.12
C THR A 762 -1.54 -19.34 15.21
N LEU A 763 -0.43 -18.58 15.11
CA LEU A 763 0.66 -18.58 16.08
C LEU A 763 0.26 -17.99 17.41
N MET A 764 -0.52 -16.90 17.40
CA MET A 764 -1.00 -16.23 18.61
C MET A 764 -2.15 -17.03 19.27
N GLY A 765 -3.03 -17.64 18.48
CA GLY A 765 -4.23 -18.27 18.98
C GLY A 765 -5.14 -17.33 19.78
N ARG A 766 -6.23 -17.84 20.32
CA ARG A 766 -7.24 -17.03 21.04
C ARG A 766 -6.67 -16.27 22.25
N GLU A 767 -5.72 -16.86 22.98
CA GLU A 767 -5.14 -16.28 24.19
C GLU A 767 -4.11 -15.21 23.87
N GLY A 768 -3.23 -15.49 22.88
CA GLY A 768 -2.22 -14.55 22.44
C GLY A 768 -2.83 -13.28 21.84
N LEU A 769 -3.87 -13.40 21.02
CA LEU A 769 -4.59 -12.25 20.46
C LEU A 769 -5.21 -11.37 21.56
N ARG A 770 -5.77 -11.99 22.64
CA ARG A 770 -6.28 -11.23 23.78
C ARG A 770 -5.15 -10.50 24.52
N LYS A 771 -4.06 -11.21 24.81
CA LYS A 771 -2.88 -10.64 25.50
C LYS A 771 -2.29 -9.50 24.66
N ALA A 772 -2.21 -9.65 23.32
CA ALA A 772 -1.74 -8.59 22.42
C ALA A 772 -2.54 -7.30 22.56
N THR A 773 -3.87 -7.39 22.50
CA THR A 773 -4.74 -6.21 22.70
C THR A 773 -4.55 -5.59 24.10
N GLN A 774 -4.51 -6.39 25.15
CA GLN A 774 -4.34 -5.91 26.51
C GLN A 774 -2.98 -5.21 26.71
N VAL A 775 -1.90 -5.75 26.12
CA VAL A 775 -0.57 -5.14 26.20
C VAL A 775 -0.47 -3.89 25.33
N ALA A 776 -1.17 -3.82 24.20
CA ALA A 776 -1.25 -2.59 23.40
C ALA A 776 -1.89 -1.44 24.24
N LEU A 777 -2.98 -1.75 24.97
CA LEU A 777 -3.59 -0.80 25.89
C LEU A 777 -2.63 -0.42 27.05
N LEU A 778 -1.90 -1.40 27.58
CA LEU A 778 -0.91 -1.19 28.63
C LEU A 778 0.21 -0.24 28.19
N ASN A 779 0.81 -0.52 27.03
CA ASN A 779 1.96 0.23 26.54
C ASN A 779 1.60 1.71 26.27
N ALA A 780 0.42 1.98 25.69
CA ALA A 780 -0.04 3.36 25.47
C ALA A 780 -0.26 4.11 26.79
N ASN A 781 -0.93 3.47 27.76
CA ASN A 781 -1.17 4.06 29.07
C ASN A 781 0.11 4.22 29.90
N TYR A 782 1.07 3.30 29.75
CA TYR A 782 2.39 3.40 30.37
C TYR A 782 3.14 4.65 29.90
N ILE A 783 3.23 4.86 28.56
CA ILE A 783 3.86 6.06 27.99
C ILE A 783 3.14 7.32 28.46
N ALA A 784 1.80 7.37 28.35
CA ALA A 784 1.01 8.53 28.78
C ALA A 784 1.27 8.86 30.25
N LYS A 785 1.30 7.85 31.13
CA LYS A 785 1.57 8.03 32.55
C LYS A 785 2.98 8.49 32.88
N ARG A 786 3.98 7.89 32.20
CA ARG A 786 5.42 8.25 32.36
C ARG A 786 5.69 9.68 31.92
N LEU A 787 4.99 10.16 30.90
CA LEU A 787 5.16 11.51 30.34
C LEU A 787 4.26 12.56 31.00
N ALA A 788 3.30 12.21 31.84
CA ALA A 788 2.27 13.10 32.39
C ALA A 788 2.80 14.37 33.10
N SER A 789 4.00 14.32 33.75
CA SER A 789 4.63 15.49 34.38
C SER A 789 5.43 16.36 33.38
N HIS A 790 5.50 15.97 32.13
CA HIS A 790 6.29 16.60 31.08
C HIS A 790 5.45 17.11 29.92
N TYR A 791 4.44 16.37 29.52
CA TYR A 791 3.50 16.66 28.43
C TYR A 791 2.10 16.28 28.86
N GLU A 792 1.15 17.11 28.54
CA GLU A 792 -0.27 16.82 28.78
C GLU A 792 -0.77 15.80 27.74
N THR A 793 -1.49 14.77 28.20
CA THR A 793 -2.29 13.92 27.33
C THR A 793 -3.60 14.64 27.04
N LEU A 794 -3.80 15.05 25.78
CA LEU A 794 -4.88 15.96 25.39
C LEU A 794 -6.27 15.39 25.63
N TYR A 795 -6.44 14.10 25.33
CA TYR A 795 -7.72 13.40 25.51
C TYR A 795 -7.52 12.13 26.31
N THR A 796 -8.41 11.91 27.26
CA THR A 796 -8.51 10.67 28.03
C THR A 796 -9.95 10.22 28.09
N GLY A 797 -10.16 8.91 28.10
CA GLY A 797 -11.47 8.31 28.29
C GLY A 797 -11.76 8.03 29.79
N ARG A 798 -12.47 6.92 30.03
CA ARG A 798 -12.82 6.46 31.36
C ARG A 798 -11.60 6.37 32.28
N ASN A 799 -11.76 6.79 33.53
CA ASN A 799 -10.72 6.73 34.55
C ASN A 799 -9.41 7.48 34.21
N GLY A 800 -9.45 8.42 33.27
CA GLY A 800 -8.27 9.13 32.84
C GLY A 800 -7.28 8.28 31.99
N LEU A 801 -7.78 7.19 31.41
CA LEU A 801 -7.00 6.26 30.60
C LEU A 801 -7.21 6.49 29.11
N VAL A 802 -6.25 6.04 28.30
CA VAL A 802 -6.33 6.05 26.84
C VAL A 802 -6.56 4.64 26.29
N ALA A 803 -6.88 4.51 24.99
CA ALA A 803 -6.95 3.24 24.29
C ALA A 803 -5.53 2.71 23.97
N HIS A 804 -5.26 2.37 22.73
CA HIS A 804 -3.96 1.85 22.26
C HIS A 804 -2.99 2.94 21.79
N GLU A 805 -3.40 4.19 21.86
CA GLU A 805 -2.61 5.36 21.46
C GLU A 805 -2.93 6.57 22.34
N CYS A 806 -2.03 7.54 22.41
CA CYS A 806 -2.24 8.78 23.17
C CYS A 806 -1.80 10.01 22.38
N ILE A 807 -2.44 11.14 22.65
CA ILE A 807 -2.13 12.43 22.01
C ILE A 807 -1.45 13.34 23.02
N LEU A 808 -0.20 13.71 22.76
CA LEU A 808 0.57 14.65 23.56
C LEU A 808 0.38 16.08 23.03
N ASP A 809 -0.03 16.99 23.89
CA ASP A 809 -0.25 18.41 23.53
C ASP A 809 1.06 19.21 23.65
N LEU A 810 1.52 19.75 22.51
CA LEU A 810 2.71 20.58 22.45
C LEU A 810 2.39 22.07 22.21
N ARG A 811 1.13 22.44 22.08
CA ARG A 811 0.70 23.83 21.83
C ARG A 811 1.17 24.81 22.92
N PRO A 812 1.05 24.49 24.23
CA PRO A 812 1.56 25.38 25.28
C PRO A 812 3.07 25.61 25.20
N LEU A 813 3.84 24.61 24.75
CA LEU A 813 5.29 24.73 24.59
C LEU A 813 5.65 25.63 23.41
N LYS A 814 4.88 25.57 22.34
CA LYS A 814 5.02 26.46 21.18
C LYS A 814 4.72 27.92 21.59
N ASP A 815 3.67 28.14 22.37
CA ASP A 815 3.30 29.50 22.80
C ASP A 815 4.34 30.12 23.74
N SER A 816 4.97 29.32 24.61
CA SER A 816 6.00 29.82 25.57
C SER A 816 7.38 30.00 24.96
N THR A 817 7.80 29.11 24.04
CA THR A 817 9.19 29.06 23.55
C THR A 817 9.36 29.22 22.05
N GLY A 818 8.29 29.10 21.26
CA GLY A 818 8.34 29.00 19.79
C GLY A 818 8.70 27.60 19.26
N ILE A 819 8.92 26.60 20.14
CA ILE A 819 9.22 25.22 19.73
C ILE A 819 7.94 24.51 19.29
N SER A 820 7.88 24.12 18.04
CA SER A 820 6.73 23.44 17.43
C SER A 820 6.79 21.92 17.59
N ALA A 821 5.68 21.24 17.31
CA ALA A 821 5.65 19.77 17.22
C ALA A 821 6.63 19.23 16.15
N GLU A 822 6.84 19.99 15.07
CA GLU A 822 7.82 19.64 14.04
C GLU A 822 9.25 19.70 14.59
N ASP A 823 9.61 20.71 15.38
CA ASP A 823 10.92 20.83 15.98
C ASP A 823 11.21 19.64 16.91
N VAL A 824 10.22 19.21 17.71
CA VAL A 824 10.32 18.01 18.55
C VAL A 824 10.49 16.75 17.71
N ALA A 825 9.74 16.61 16.62
CA ALA A 825 9.85 15.49 15.70
C ALA A 825 11.24 15.41 15.04
N LYS A 826 11.78 16.55 14.59
CA LYS A 826 13.15 16.59 14.03
C LYS A 826 14.21 16.26 15.08
N ARG A 827 13.99 16.71 16.33
CA ARG A 827 14.91 16.39 17.42
C ARG A 827 14.91 14.92 17.79
N LEU A 828 13.75 14.22 17.73
CA LEU A 828 13.66 12.77 17.94
C LEU A 828 14.53 11.97 16.96
N ILE A 829 14.79 12.47 15.76
CA ILE A 829 15.69 11.83 14.79
C ILE A 829 17.11 11.75 15.37
N ASP A 830 17.58 12.79 16.08
CA ASP A 830 18.87 12.78 16.76
C ASP A 830 18.96 11.72 17.86
N PHE A 831 17.82 11.29 18.42
CA PHE A 831 17.72 10.17 19.37
C PHE A 831 17.55 8.82 18.68
N GLY A 832 17.52 8.78 17.33
CA GLY A 832 17.36 7.58 16.53
C GLY A 832 15.93 7.05 16.46
N PHE A 833 14.92 7.93 16.59
CA PHE A 833 13.53 7.58 16.46
C PHE A 833 12.89 8.17 15.20
N HIS A 834 12.05 7.38 14.56
CA HIS A 834 10.99 7.90 13.73
C HIS A 834 9.99 8.63 14.65
N ALA A 835 9.68 9.88 14.36
CA ALA A 835 8.76 10.63 15.21
C ALA A 835 7.32 10.08 15.11
N PRO A 836 6.51 10.25 16.18
CA PRO A 836 5.07 9.99 16.15
C PRO A 836 4.34 10.80 15.07
N THR A 837 3.07 10.48 14.83
CA THR A 837 2.25 11.22 13.88
C THR A 837 2.06 12.68 14.32
N LEU A 838 2.36 13.59 13.40
CA LEU A 838 2.37 15.03 13.63
C LEU A 838 1.00 15.66 13.36
N SER A 839 0.52 16.49 14.26
CA SER A 839 -0.60 17.41 14.04
C SER A 839 -1.87 16.73 13.50
N PHE A 840 -2.14 15.51 13.95
CA PHE A 840 -3.32 14.74 13.63
C PHE A 840 -3.90 14.07 14.89
N PRO A 841 -5.22 14.06 15.10
CA PRO A 841 -6.22 14.87 14.40
C PRO A 841 -6.20 16.35 14.77
N VAL A 842 -5.45 16.72 15.80
CA VAL A 842 -5.36 18.09 16.32
C VAL A 842 -4.03 18.74 15.90
N PRO A 843 -4.03 19.94 15.28
CA PRO A 843 -2.80 20.66 14.97
C PRO A 843 -1.94 20.94 16.22
N GLY A 844 -0.62 20.79 16.12
CA GLY A 844 0.32 21.08 17.19
C GLY A 844 0.47 19.98 18.23
N THR A 845 0.05 18.75 17.93
CA THR A 845 0.14 17.58 18.81
C THR A 845 1.03 16.49 18.22
N LEU A 846 1.39 15.51 19.05
CA LEU A 846 2.00 14.25 18.66
C LEU A 846 1.08 13.09 19.05
N MET A 847 0.73 12.24 18.10
CA MET A 847 -0.03 11.01 18.36
C MET A 847 0.92 9.82 18.41
N VAL A 848 0.96 9.15 19.56
CA VAL A 848 1.87 8.06 19.87
C VAL A 848 1.11 6.74 20.00
N GLU A 849 1.43 5.77 19.17
CA GLU A 849 0.96 4.39 19.25
C GLU A 849 2.15 3.44 19.42
N PRO A 850 2.44 2.96 20.64
CA PRO A 850 3.34 1.84 20.84
C PRO A 850 2.56 0.54 20.67
N THR A 851 3.07 -0.37 19.85
CA THR A 851 2.42 -1.68 19.70
C THR A 851 2.73 -2.60 20.88
N GLU A 852 2.00 -3.68 21.01
CA GLU A 852 2.27 -4.74 22.00
C GLU A 852 3.60 -5.47 21.76
N SER A 853 4.15 -5.38 20.56
CA SER A 853 5.41 -6.05 20.22
C SER A 853 6.67 -5.30 20.66
N GLU A 854 6.52 -4.06 21.13
CA GLU A 854 7.66 -3.27 21.60
C GLU A 854 8.00 -3.60 23.07
N SER A 855 9.30 -3.82 23.33
CA SER A 855 9.79 -4.13 24.68
C SER A 855 9.68 -2.93 25.63
N GLN A 856 9.59 -3.18 26.95
CA GLN A 856 9.64 -2.12 27.95
C GLN A 856 10.90 -1.26 27.79
N HIS A 857 12.03 -1.88 27.46
CA HIS A 857 13.29 -1.16 27.23
C HIS A 857 13.17 -0.13 26.09
N GLU A 858 12.52 -0.49 25.00
CA GLU A 858 12.34 0.43 23.88
C GLU A 858 11.31 1.53 24.17
N LEU A 859 10.26 1.21 24.93
CA LEU A 859 9.32 2.21 25.44
C LEU A 859 10.01 3.21 26.37
N ASP A 860 10.84 2.72 27.30
CA ASP A 860 11.62 3.57 28.21
C ASP A 860 12.62 4.44 27.46
N ARG A 861 13.28 3.90 26.44
CA ARG A 861 14.20 4.66 25.55
C ARG A 861 13.47 5.83 24.88
N PHE A 862 12.24 5.61 24.40
CA PHE A 862 11.41 6.66 23.81
C PHE A 862 10.98 7.70 24.88
N VAL A 863 10.54 7.24 26.03
CA VAL A 863 10.15 8.11 27.15
C VAL A 863 11.34 8.98 27.61
N ASP A 864 12.52 8.41 27.75
CA ASP A 864 13.73 9.16 28.15
C ASP A 864 14.13 10.19 27.08
N ALA A 865 13.99 9.87 25.80
CA ALA A 865 14.20 10.85 24.72
C ALA A 865 13.22 12.03 24.83
N MET A 866 11.93 11.75 25.04
CA MET A 866 10.91 12.78 25.19
C MET A 866 11.15 13.64 26.45
N ILE A 867 11.56 13.04 27.55
CA ILE A 867 11.90 13.79 28.78
C ILE A 867 13.11 14.70 28.55
N GLN A 868 14.18 14.19 27.92
CA GLN A 868 15.36 14.99 27.57
C GLN A 868 15.01 16.16 26.66
N ILE A 869 14.17 15.95 25.66
CA ILE A 869 13.66 17.01 24.79
C ILE A 869 12.89 18.05 25.61
N ARG A 870 12.07 17.63 26.57
CA ARG A 870 11.35 18.57 27.45
C ARG A 870 12.32 19.39 28.33
N ASP A 871 13.42 18.80 28.77
CA ASP A 871 14.46 19.51 29.54
C ASP A 871 15.21 20.52 28.67
N GLU A 872 15.46 20.22 27.40
CA GLU A 872 15.98 21.20 26.43
C GLU A 872 15.01 22.36 26.25
N ILE A 873 13.70 22.09 26.15
CA ILE A 873 12.67 23.14 26.07
C ILE A 873 12.64 23.99 27.33
N ARG A 874 12.73 23.39 28.55
CA ARG A 874 12.85 24.10 29.82
C ARG A 874 14.09 24.98 29.83
N ALA A 875 15.20 24.53 29.28
CA ALA A 875 16.40 25.35 29.17
C ALA A 875 16.21 26.59 28.27
N ILE A 876 15.31 26.51 27.27
CA ILE A 876 14.92 27.67 26.47
C ILE A 876 13.99 28.59 27.28
N GLU A 877 13.02 28.02 28.00
CA GLU A 877 12.14 28.78 28.90
C GLU A 877 12.92 29.58 29.94
N ASP A 878 13.96 28.99 30.51
CA ASP A 878 14.84 29.57 31.53
C ASP A 878 15.92 30.52 30.94
N GLY A 879 16.04 30.63 29.63
CA GLY A 879 17.06 31.44 28.95
C GLY A 879 18.50 30.86 29.00
N ARG A 880 18.64 29.56 29.32
CA ARG A 880 19.92 28.82 29.29
C ARG A 880 20.30 28.37 27.87
N LEU A 881 19.31 28.21 26.98
CA LEU A 881 19.47 28.00 25.55
C LEU A 881 18.81 29.15 24.79
N ASP A 882 19.38 29.51 23.67
CA ASP A 882 18.82 30.55 22.79
C ASP A 882 17.50 30.11 22.16
N ARG A 883 16.60 31.03 21.89
CA ARG A 883 15.28 30.74 21.33
C ARG A 883 15.32 30.34 19.85
N GLU A 884 16.22 30.91 19.09
CA GLU A 884 16.35 30.70 17.65
C GLU A 884 17.49 29.72 17.32
N ASP A 885 18.61 29.77 18.06
CA ASP A 885 19.76 28.89 17.88
C ASP A 885 19.86 27.87 19.01
N ASN A 886 19.14 26.77 18.88
CA ASN A 886 19.08 25.69 19.85
C ASN A 886 19.00 24.31 19.16
N PRO A 887 19.24 23.19 19.91
CA PRO A 887 19.27 21.85 19.33
C PRO A 887 17.96 21.44 18.62
N LEU A 888 16.80 21.92 19.05
CA LEU A 888 15.51 21.56 18.44
C LEU A 888 15.29 22.29 17.10
N LYS A 889 15.65 23.58 17.03
CA LYS A 889 15.54 24.36 15.80
C LYS A 889 16.48 23.87 14.71
N ASN A 890 17.67 23.41 15.09
CA ASN A 890 18.69 22.97 14.15
C ASN A 890 18.67 21.46 13.86
N ALA A 891 17.84 20.68 14.55
CA ALA A 891 17.71 19.25 14.31
C ALA A 891 17.09 18.94 12.93
N PRO A 892 17.44 17.77 12.33
CA PRO A 892 18.41 16.79 12.83
C PRO A 892 19.85 17.21 12.52
N HIS A 893 20.80 16.78 13.36
CA HIS A 893 22.21 17.05 13.20
C HIS A 893 22.91 15.93 12.41
N THR A 894 23.49 16.28 11.27
CA THR A 894 24.27 15.32 10.46
C THR A 894 25.65 15.07 11.06
N ALA A 895 26.27 13.94 10.70
CA ALA A 895 27.66 13.65 11.07
C ALA A 895 28.60 14.75 10.55
N THR A 896 28.36 15.28 9.36
CA THR A 896 29.16 16.34 8.74
C THR A 896 29.11 17.64 9.56
N MET A 897 27.92 18.04 10.02
CA MET A 897 27.77 19.24 10.89
C MET A 897 28.57 19.10 12.17
N VAL A 898 28.45 17.95 12.83
CA VAL A 898 29.07 17.72 14.16
C VAL A 898 30.58 17.54 14.07
N THR A 899 31.09 16.93 13.01
CA THR A 899 32.54 16.66 12.83
C THR A 899 33.27 17.79 12.09
N GLY A 900 32.59 18.77 11.58
CA GLY A 900 33.15 19.93 10.89
C GLY A 900 34.13 20.72 11.79
N THR A 901 35.06 21.45 11.18
CA THR A 901 36.05 22.25 11.90
C THR A 901 35.40 23.41 12.67
N GLU A 902 34.40 24.03 12.10
CA GLU A 902 33.65 25.16 12.67
C GLU A 902 32.38 24.67 13.37
N TRP A 903 32.00 25.38 14.43
CA TRP A 903 30.73 25.20 15.13
C TRP A 903 30.17 26.56 15.51
N ALA A 904 29.23 27.03 14.70
CA ALA A 904 28.69 28.38 14.85
C ALA A 904 27.49 28.47 15.79
N HIS A 905 27.11 27.38 16.45
CA HIS A 905 25.92 27.33 17.31
C HIS A 905 26.22 27.71 18.76
N ALA A 906 25.25 28.31 19.44
CA ALA A 906 25.31 28.75 20.83
C ALA A 906 25.28 27.57 21.85
N TYR A 907 25.12 26.34 21.43
CA TYR A 907 25.08 25.16 22.27
C TYR A 907 26.22 24.16 21.94
N PRO A 908 26.61 23.27 22.89
CA PRO A 908 27.73 22.34 22.66
C PRO A 908 27.46 21.29 21.60
N ARG A 909 28.47 20.91 20.82
CA ARG A 909 28.41 19.77 19.88
C ARG A 909 27.97 18.46 20.53
N GLU A 910 28.37 18.22 21.75
CA GLU A 910 27.99 17.01 22.48
C GLU A 910 26.49 16.98 22.75
N LEU A 911 25.87 18.10 23.07
CA LEU A 911 24.41 18.20 23.22
C LEU A 911 23.68 17.95 21.88
N ALA A 912 24.25 18.44 20.78
CA ALA A 912 23.74 18.17 19.45
C ALA A 912 23.74 16.67 19.13
N ALA A 913 24.90 16.03 19.27
CA ALA A 913 25.17 14.65 18.85
C ALA A 913 24.66 13.60 19.85
N PHE A 914 24.90 13.80 21.12
CA PHE A 914 24.73 12.80 22.18
C PHE A 914 23.97 13.39 23.39
N PRO A 915 22.71 13.82 23.19
CA PRO A 915 21.89 14.36 24.29
C PRO A 915 21.64 13.37 25.44
N LEU A 916 21.76 12.07 25.17
CA LEU A 916 21.77 11.00 26.20
C LEU A 916 23.05 10.16 26.07
N PRO A 917 23.62 9.69 27.20
CA PRO A 917 24.83 8.87 27.21
C PRO A 917 24.72 7.57 26.39
N SER A 918 23.53 6.96 26.34
CA SER A 918 23.24 5.73 25.59
C SER A 918 23.50 5.88 24.08
N LEU A 919 23.33 7.07 23.55
CA LEU A 919 23.55 7.36 22.13
C LEU A 919 25.03 7.27 21.71
N LYS A 920 25.98 7.32 22.65
CA LYS A 920 27.42 7.11 22.36
C LYS A 920 27.72 5.67 21.95
N LEU A 921 26.87 4.72 22.35
CA LEU A 921 27.02 3.31 22.00
C LEU A 921 26.39 2.97 20.65
N GLN A 922 25.28 3.61 20.32
CA GLN A 922 24.52 3.32 19.10
C GLN A 922 23.86 4.60 18.58
N LYS A 923 24.54 5.30 17.68
CA LYS A 923 24.04 6.55 17.09
C LYS A 923 23.55 6.32 15.66
N TYR A 924 22.31 6.71 15.39
CA TYR A 924 21.84 6.96 14.03
C TYR A 924 22.19 8.39 13.62
N TRP A 925 22.81 8.54 12.46
CA TRP A 925 23.09 9.84 11.87
C TRP A 925 22.15 10.08 10.69
N SER A 926 21.38 11.17 10.77
CA SER A 926 20.57 11.59 9.62
C SER A 926 21.48 11.85 8.42
N PRO A 927 21.14 11.35 7.22
CA PRO A 927 21.95 11.58 6.02
C PRO A 927 21.86 13.03 5.53
N VAL A 928 20.83 13.77 5.90
CA VAL A 928 20.58 15.17 5.53
C VAL A 928 20.17 15.96 6.78
N ALA A 929 20.44 17.26 6.75
CA ALA A 929 19.90 18.20 7.74
C ALA A 929 18.40 18.45 7.49
N ARG A 930 17.79 19.39 8.21
CA ARG A 930 16.36 19.71 8.05
C ARG A 930 16.05 20.09 6.60
N VAL A 931 15.11 19.38 5.99
CA VAL A 931 14.73 19.58 4.59
C VAL A 931 13.86 20.85 4.45
N ASP A 932 14.20 21.70 3.50
CA ASP A 932 13.41 22.89 3.17
C ASP A 932 12.19 22.52 2.33
N ASN A 933 11.05 22.45 2.99
CA ASN A 933 9.78 22.12 2.36
C ASN A 933 9.28 23.24 1.44
N VAL A 934 9.55 24.51 1.77
CA VAL A 934 9.08 25.67 0.97
C VAL A 934 9.84 25.75 -0.35
N TYR A 935 11.15 25.54 -0.30
CA TYR A 935 11.99 25.44 -1.51
C TYR A 935 11.53 24.30 -2.41
N GLY A 936 11.33 23.10 -1.83
CA GLY A 936 10.89 21.93 -2.57
C GLY A 936 9.50 22.05 -3.21
N ASP A 937 8.57 22.80 -2.60
CA ASP A 937 7.26 23.06 -3.20
C ASP A 937 7.32 24.02 -4.40
N LYS A 938 8.31 24.89 -4.41
CA LYS A 938 8.58 25.79 -5.54
C LYS A 938 9.39 25.12 -6.67
N ASN A 939 10.22 24.13 -6.33
CA ASN A 939 11.19 23.48 -7.23
C ASN A 939 10.96 21.95 -7.24
N VAL A 940 9.79 21.51 -7.67
CA VAL A 940 9.27 20.14 -7.49
C VAL A 940 10.20 19.03 -7.98
N MET A 941 10.91 19.23 -9.08
CA MET A 941 11.68 18.18 -9.78
C MET A 941 13.17 18.45 -9.87
N CYS A 942 13.66 19.61 -9.44
CA CYS A 942 15.08 19.95 -9.55
C CYS A 942 15.51 20.88 -8.41
N ALA A 943 16.58 20.49 -7.73
CA ALA A 943 17.32 21.33 -6.79
C ALA A 943 18.57 21.95 -7.43
N CYS A 944 18.58 22.14 -8.76
CA CYS A 944 19.71 22.73 -9.47
C CYS A 944 20.00 24.11 -8.94
N ILE A 945 21.23 24.32 -8.48
CA ILE A 945 21.71 25.63 -8.08
C ILE A 945 21.70 26.51 -9.36
N PRO A 946 21.08 27.71 -9.29
CA PRO A 946 21.11 28.62 -10.45
C PRO A 946 22.55 28.88 -10.90
N VAL A 947 22.77 28.93 -12.21
CA VAL A 947 24.11 29.18 -12.78
C VAL A 947 24.75 30.48 -12.23
N ASP A 948 23.91 31.44 -11.86
CA ASP A 948 24.34 32.70 -11.27
C ASP A 948 24.95 32.55 -9.86
N ALA A 949 24.62 31.49 -9.11
CA ALA A 949 25.22 31.20 -7.81
C ALA A 949 26.71 30.74 -7.92
N TYR A 950 27.11 30.26 -9.10
CA TYR A 950 28.52 29.89 -9.37
C TYR A 950 29.39 31.10 -9.76
N LYS A 951 28.79 32.29 -9.95
CA LYS A 951 29.54 33.51 -10.27
C LYS A 951 30.20 34.14 -9.04
N GLU A 952 29.74 33.83 -7.82
CA GLU A 952 30.27 34.42 -6.58
C GLU A 952 31.50 33.70 -6.04
N GLU A 953 31.87 32.50 -6.58
CA GLU A 953 33.04 31.74 -6.13
C GLU A 953 34.32 32.02 -6.94
N VAL A 954 34.30 32.94 -7.88
CA VAL A 954 35.47 33.24 -8.76
C VAL A 954 36.19 34.55 -8.37
N GLU A 955 35.85 35.18 -7.28
CA GLU A 955 36.64 36.26 -6.71
C GLU A 955 37.43 35.77 -5.47
N VAL A 956 38.50 35.01 -5.71
CA VAL A 956 39.60 34.84 -4.76
C VAL A 956 40.92 35.02 -5.48
#